data_6fa9b6113fb8df34934c02e94187b695
#
_entry.id   6fa9b6113fb8df34934c02e94187b695
#
_cell.length_a   1.000
_cell.length_b   1.000
_cell.length_c   1.000
_cell.angle_alpha   90.00
_cell.angle_beta   90.00
_cell.angle_gamma   90.00
#
_symmetry.space_group_name_H-M   'P 1'
#
loop_
_entity.id
_entity.type
_entity.pdbx_description
1 polymer ?
#
loop_
_entity_poly.entity_id
_entity_poly.type
_entity_poly.pdbx_seq_one_letter_code
_entity_poly.pdbx_strand_id
1 'polypeptide(L)'
;MGCLVLRVHDGFTSPFVCQTLGAASSARHKERQMDHYQVGVDIGGTFTDCVVITSRGELIAAKSPSTPPTFANGMLNAMGLVAERLGLNFDQFCSRIDLLTHGTTVGTNALIQRRGAKVGLITTKGHEDIIHIMRGSRGIDSRNLNQLVHFPESQKPTPIVPKRYIRGVSERVDCHGQVVVELNEQEVLLAIDELLAIGVESFAVCLLWSFKQPRHELRIAELIRQRAPGMFVSTSVELAPKWGEYERMTATVLNAYIGPVTSNYLRQLDQRLKQAGYRHPLQITSCGGGSISVDRAIQAPLLTLDSGPVSGVTASTFLGQLIGCENIITTDMGGTSFDVGIIHKGRPAYNSIANVAQYEYFIPKVDIQAIGSGGGSLARVDALTKALRVGPDSAGADPGPACYGKGNMTPTVTDADVVLGYIDPDNFLGGRIKLDRAKSLEAVERVAKEIGLSVMETAAGIAKIAEFKMADIIRKTTVEKGFDPRDFTVFAFGGAGPVHAGVFSRELGVQKVLIPLNRIASTWCAFGAATADILHVHEQVDIQSSPFKLSHINELLAQLTTHAAAQMKKDGISASKVKLSFSIDMRHRGQINEVEVELPVLAARGKAQLSPAGLQALNQAFYERYEAIYGKGSSYADARLEMVTFRVRARSATQELQLLRSSRKRTMPAGTLTGHRSVYWSDLKKSVKTPIYDGAKLAHGLQVSGPAIVETTDTNIVVQPKQELRVDALGNFELHFMS
;
A
#
# COMPACT_ATOMS: atom_id res chain seq x y z
N MET A 1 -47.97 37.42 -39.45
CA MET A 1 -49.29 37.71 -38.88
C MET A 1 -49.09 37.62 -37.36
N GLY A 2 -49.24 38.63 -36.53
CA GLY A 2 -49.66 39.99 -36.65
C GLY A 2 -49.23 40.67 -35.35
N CYS A 3 -48.71 41.84 -35.56
CA CYS A 3 -48.44 42.88 -34.57
C CYS A 3 -49.67 43.26 -33.76
N LEU A 4 -49.50 43.59 -32.48
CA LEU A 4 -50.23 44.74 -31.94
C LEU A 4 -49.38 45.45 -30.87
N VAL A 5 -49.09 46.71 -31.23
CA VAL A 5 -48.53 47.78 -30.41
C VAL A 5 -49.70 48.52 -29.78
N LEU A 6 -49.61 48.94 -28.52
CA LEU A 6 -50.34 50.08 -27.99
C LEU A 6 -49.45 50.88 -27.06
N ARG A 7 -49.18 52.14 -27.56
CA ARG A 7 -48.74 53.34 -26.81
C ARG A 7 -49.95 54.03 -26.21
N VAL A 8 -49.74 54.78 -25.11
CA VAL A 8 -50.27 56.11 -24.82
C VAL A 8 -49.66 56.62 -23.52
N HIS A 9 -48.83 57.61 -23.55
CA HIS A 9 -48.92 59.09 -23.29
C HIS A 9 -48.97 59.47 -21.80
N ASP A 10 -48.00 60.21 -21.42
CA ASP A 10 -47.71 61.62 -21.13
C ASP A 10 -47.94 62.08 -19.69
N GLY A 11 -46.93 62.74 -19.16
CA GLY A 11 -47.12 63.99 -18.55
C GLY A 11 -46.37 64.35 -17.27
N PHE A 12 -45.47 65.37 -17.39
CA PHE A 12 -45.08 66.42 -16.45
C PHE A 12 -43.84 66.27 -15.56
N THR A 13 -42.74 66.80 -16.02
CA THR A 13 -41.84 67.89 -15.55
C THR A 13 -41.35 67.96 -14.11
N SER A 14 -40.03 67.77 -13.94
CA SER A 14 -38.99 68.73 -13.43
C SER A 14 -38.94 69.12 -11.96
N PRO A 15 -37.77 69.56 -11.47
CA PRO A 15 -36.53 68.82 -11.16
C PRO A 15 -36.15 68.96 -9.66
N PHE A 16 -35.62 67.99 -9.06
CA PHE A 16 -34.86 68.17 -7.82
C PHE A 16 -33.44 67.64 -8.03
N VAL A 17 -32.47 68.55 -7.95
CA VAL A 17 -31.04 68.28 -7.84
C VAL A 17 -30.80 67.60 -6.51
N CYS A 18 -30.37 66.36 -6.51
CA CYS A 18 -29.80 65.74 -5.38
C CYS A 18 -28.44 65.19 -5.80
N GLN A 19 -27.41 65.73 -5.17
CA GLN A 19 -26.01 65.31 -5.34
C GLN A 19 -25.88 63.84 -5.08
N THR A 20 -25.58 63.04 -6.08
CA THR A 20 -25.13 61.67 -5.94
C THR A 20 -23.64 61.69 -5.69
N LEU A 21 -23.28 61.47 -4.43
CA LEU A 21 -21.97 60.95 -4.05
C LEU A 21 -21.75 59.63 -4.78
N GLY A 22 -20.82 59.64 -5.70
CA GLY A 22 -20.39 58.47 -6.44
C GLY A 22 -19.74 57.43 -5.52
N ALA A 23 -20.55 56.50 -5.06
CA ALA A 23 -20.04 55.22 -4.59
C ALA A 23 -19.83 54.33 -5.82
N ALA A 24 -18.66 54.46 -6.45
CA ALA A 24 -18.18 53.47 -7.38
C ALA A 24 -17.96 52.17 -6.58
N SER A 25 -19.02 51.39 -6.46
CA SER A 25 -18.94 49.98 -6.08
C SER A 25 -18.07 49.28 -7.11
N SER A 26 -16.76 49.26 -6.88
CA SER A 26 -15.88 48.31 -7.51
C SER A 26 -16.25 46.90 -7.01
N ALA A 27 -17.31 46.36 -7.57
CA ALA A 27 -17.50 44.91 -7.63
C ALA A 27 -16.35 44.37 -8.48
N ARG A 28 -15.16 44.32 -7.90
CA ARG A 28 -14.13 43.37 -8.36
C ARG A 28 -14.80 42.02 -8.25
N HIS A 29 -15.24 41.49 -9.36
CA HIS A 29 -15.36 40.07 -9.55
C HIS A 29 -13.97 39.52 -9.20
N LYS A 30 -13.80 39.05 -7.96
CA LYS A 30 -12.79 38.07 -7.68
C LYS A 30 -13.14 36.94 -8.65
N GLU A 31 -12.40 36.83 -9.74
CA GLU A 31 -12.27 35.57 -10.45
C GLU A 31 -12.04 34.56 -9.35
N ARG A 32 -13.01 33.70 -9.08
CA ARG A 32 -12.81 32.54 -8.23
C ARG A 32 -11.74 31.75 -8.96
N GLN A 33 -10.51 31.83 -8.48
CA GLN A 33 -9.43 30.98 -8.93
C GLN A 33 -10.00 29.57 -8.88
N MET A 34 -10.14 28.92 -10.03
CA MET A 34 -10.77 27.61 -10.09
C MET A 34 -9.96 26.67 -9.22
N ASP A 35 -10.60 25.99 -8.28
CA ASP A 35 -9.93 25.03 -7.42
C ASP A 35 -9.37 23.88 -8.28
N HIS A 36 -8.12 23.55 -8.04
CA HIS A 36 -7.42 22.42 -8.62
C HIS A 36 -7.32 21.30 -7.59
N TYR A 37 -7.24 20.06 -8.05
CA TYR A 37 -7.40 18.90 -7.21
C TYR A 37 -6.23 17.91 -7.36
N GLN A 38 -5.77 17.38 -6.23
CA GLN A 38 -5.00 16.15 -6.20
C GLN A 38 -5.91 15.02 -5.74
N VAL A 39 -5.93 13.93 -6.49
CA VAL A 39 -6.85 12.83 -6.28
C VAL A 39 -6.08 11.54 -6.08
N GLY A 40 -6.38 10.84 -5.01
CA GLY A 40 -5.92 9.49 -4.77
C GLY A 40 -7.09 8.53 -4.73
N VAL A 41 -6.96 7.41 -5.43
CA VAL A 41 -7.96 6.35 -5.42
C VAL A 41 -7.30 5.03 -5.08
N ASP A 42 -7.87 4.30 -4.13
CA ASP A 42 -7.43 2.96 -3.76
C ASP A 42 -8.57 1.96 -3.93
N ILE A 43 -8.30 0.88 -4.68
CA ILE A 43 -9.27 -0.21 -4.88
C ILE A 43 -8.97 -1.32 -3.90
N GLY A 44 -9.83 -1.45 -2.89
CA GLY A 44 -9.84 -2.59 -2.00
C GLY A 44 -10.73 -3.75 -2.49
N GLY A 45 -10.70 -4.87 -1.77
CA GLY A 45 -11.52 -6.04 -2.12
C GLY A 45 -13.03 -5.81 -1.97
N THR A 46 -13.44 -4.91 -1.06
CA THR A 46 -14.86 -4.64 -0.74
C THR A 46 -15.30 -3.24 -1.20
N PHE A 47 -14.47 -2.25 -0.95
CA PHE A 47 -14.74 -0.84 -1.28
C PHE A 47 -13.61 -0.24 -2.08
N THR A 48 -13.94 0.74 -2.90
CA THR A 48 -13.03 1.64 -3.58
C THR A 48 -13.10 3.01 -2.91
N ASP A 49 -11.98 3.49 -2.46
CA ASP A 49 -11.81 4.72 -1.71
C ASP A 49 -11.25 5.82 -2.61
N CYS A 50 -11.81 7.02 -2.50
CA CYS A 50 -11.34 8.21 -3.20
C CYS A 50 -11.13 9.34 -2.22
N VAL A 51 -9.94 9.96 -2.23
CA VAL A 51 -9.61 11.16 -1.46
C VAL A 51 -9.18 12.26 -2.41
N VAL A 52 -9.73 13.44 -2.21
CA VAL A 52 -9.39 14.65 -2.94
C VAL A 52 -8.81 15.67 -1.99
N ILE A 53 -7.69 16.25 -2.39
CA ILE A 53 -7.03 17.37 -1.71
C ILE A 53 -7.21 18.60 -2.60
N THR A 54 -7.87 19.62 -2.09
CA THR A 54 -8.06 20.87 -2.83
C THR A 54 -6.79 21.72 -2.76
N SER A 55 -6.65 22.68 -3.67
CA SER A 55 -5.57 23.68 -3.65
C SER A 55 -5.50 24.50 -2.35
N ARG A 56 -6.54 24.47 -1.52
CA ARG A 56 -6.61 25.10 -0.19
C ARG A 56 -6.26 24.16 0.97
N GLY A 57 -5.94 22.89 0.68
CA GLY A 57 -5.65 21.88 1.70
C GLY A 57 -6.88 21.26 2.37
N GLU A 58 -8.07 21.45 1.79
CA GLU A 58 -9.29 20.78 2.25
C GLU A 58 -9.29 19.32 1.78
N LEU A 59 -9.77 18.42 2.65
CA LEU A 59 -9.87 16.99 2.37
C LEU A 59 -11.33 16.59 2.16
N ILE A 60 -11.58 15.92 1.04
CA ILE A 60 -12.90 15.37 0.70
C ILE A 60 -12.70 13.89 0.35
N ALA A 61 -13.41 13.01 1.03
CA ALA A 61 -13.33 11.58 0.80
C ALA A 61 -14.68 11.00 0.39
N ALA A 62 -14.65 9.96 -0.42
CA ALA A 62 -15.81 9.14 -0.74
C ALA A 62 -15.43 7.68 -0.82
N LYS A 63 -16.40 6.79 -0.56
CA LYS A 63 -16.27 5.35 -0.60
C LYS A 63 -17.40 4.78 -1.43
N SER A 64 -17.06 3.92 -2.40
CA SER A 64 -18.01 3.20 -3.26
C SER A 64 -17.76 1.70 -3.16
N PRO A 65 -18.75 0.82 -3.29
CA PRO A 65 -18.49 -0.61 -3.43
C PRO A 65 -17.57 -0.90 -4.61
N SER A 66 -16.63 -1.80 -4.43
CA SER A 66 -15.81 -2.32 -5.54
C SER A 66 -16.67 -3.16 -6.48
N THR A 67 -16.36 -3.14 -7.76
CA THR A 67 -17.19 -3.73 -8.82
C THR A 67 -16.44 -4.82 -9.61
N PRO A 68 -15.99 -5.92 -8.98
CA PRO A 68 -15.36 -7.02 -9.72
C PRO A 68 -16.33 -7.66 -10.72
N PRO A 69 -15.89 -8.04 -11.92
CA PRO A 69 -14.53 -7.94 -12.44
C PRO A 69 -14.18 -6.58 -13.08
N THR A 70 -15.13 -5.61 -13.13
CA THR A 70 -14.97 -4.30 -13.79
C THR A 70 -14.55 -3.23 -12.80
N PHE A 71 -13.40 -3.39 -12.16
CA PHE A 71 -12.91 -2.49 -11.10
C PHE A 71 -12.87 -1.00 -11.47
N ALA A 72 -12.68 -0.67 -12.76
CA ALA A 72 -12.72 0.72 -13.24
C ALA A 72 -14.03 1.44 -12.91
N ASN A 73 -15.17 0.72 -12.90
CA ASN A 73 -16.46 1.34 -12.58
C ASN A 73 -16.52 1.77 -11.11
N GLY A 74 -16.02 0.94 -10.18
CA GLY A 74 -15.94 1.31 -8.75
C GLY A 74 -15.09 2.57 -8.54
N MET A 75 -13.97 2.70 -9.24
CA MET A 75 -13.13 3.90 -9.21
C MET A 75 -13.88 5.13 -9.70
N LEU A 76 -14.49 5.06 -10.88
CA LEU A 76 -15.21 6.20 -11.45
C LEU A 76 -16.44 6.58 -10.61
N ASN A 77 -17.11 5.59 -10.01
CA ASN A 77 -18.22 5.84 -9.07
C ASN A 77 -17.73 6.59 -7.82
N ALA A 78 -16.61 6.16 -7.22
CA ALA A 78 -16.07 6.86 -6.06
C ALA A 78 -15.65 8.31 -6.39
N MET A 79 -15.03 8.52 -7.55
CA MET A 79 -14.69 9.86 -8.06
C MET A 79 -15.95 10.70 -8.34
N GLY A 80 -17.00 10.09 -8.90
CA GLY A 80 -18.30 10.74 -9.15
C GLY A 80 -18.96 11.25 -7.87
N LEU A 81 -18.93 10.43 -6.80
CA LEU A 81 -19.45 10.84 -5.48
C LEU A 81 -18.70 12.05 -4.90
N VAL A 82 -17.39 12.17 -5.16
CA VAL A 82 -16.64 13.36 -4.74
C VAL A 82 -16.99 14.54 -5.62
N ALA A 83 -17.13 14.38 -6.94
CA ALA A 83 -17.56 15.44 -7.85
C ALA A 83 -18.92 16.03 -7.43
N GLU A 84 -19.89 15.18 -7.09
CA GLU A 84 -21.19 15.62 -6.55
C GLU A 84 -21.05 16.44 -5.26
N ARG A 85 -20.20 16.02 -4.32
CA ARG A 85 -19.93 16.77 -3.08
C ARG A 85 -19.30 18.14 -3.34
N LEU A 86 -18.55 18.27 -4.44
CA LEU A 86 -17.96 19.52 -4.90
C LEU A 86 -18.95 20.38 -5.71
N GLY A 87 -20.15 19.85 -6.01
CA GLY A 87 -21.14 20.53 -6.87
C GLY A 87 -20.73 20.58 -8.34
N LEU A 88 -19.91 19.62 -8.81
CA LEU A 88 -19.38 19.52 -10.17
C LEU A 88 -19.98 18.30 -10.87
N ASN A 89 -20.13 18.37 -12.20
CA ASN A 89 -20.29 17.16 -12.98
C ASN A 89 -18.92 16.45 -13.14
N PHE A 90 -18.94 15.18 -13.57
CA PHE A 90 -17.75 14.35 -13.63
C PHE A 90 -16.65 14.90 -14.55
N ASP A 91 -17.04 15.42 -15.73
CA ASP A 91 -16.07 15.96 -16.71
C ASP A 91 -15.45 17.28 -16.22
N GLN A 92 -16.24 18.13 -15.57
CA GLN A 92 -15.73 19.34 -14.93
C GLN A 92 -14.76 19.02 -13.80
N PHE A 93 -15.02 17.97 -13.02
CA PHE A 93 -14.13 17.51 -11.98
C PHE A 93 -12.83 16.98 -12.59
N CYS A 94 -12.91 16.06 -13.57
CA CYS A 94 -11.74 15.47 -14.22
C CYS A 94 -10.84 16.54 -14.88
N SER A 95 -11.43 17.58 -15.49
CA SER A 95 -10.66 18.66 -16.14
C SER A 95 -9.87 19.55 -15.17
N ARG A 96 -10.18 19.50 -13.87
CA ARG A 96 -9.51 20.28 -12.80
C ARG A 96 -8.54 19.46 -11.96
N ILE A 97 -8.34 18.19 -12.29
CA ILE A 97 -7.40 17.32 -11.58
C ILE A 97 -6.00 17.58 -12.13
N ASP A 98 -5.08 18.04 -11.27
CA ASP A 98 -3.66 18.21 -11.61
C ASP A 98 -2.89 16.91 -11.46
N LEU A 99 -3.25 16.10 -10.47
CA LEU A 99 -2.63 14.81 -10.19
C LEU A 99 -3.70 13.79 -9.82
N LEU A 100 -3.69 12.67 -10.54
CA LEU A 100 -4.49 11.49 -10.20
C LEU A 100 -3.57 10.30 -10.00
N THR A 101 -3.56 9.76 -8.80
CA THR A 101 -2.79 8.55 -8.45
C THR A 101 -3.75 7.43 -8.06
N HIS A 102 -3.52 6.26 -8.62
CA HIS A 102 -4.40 5.11 -8.45
C HIS A 102 -3.67 3.89 -7.90
N GLY A 103 -4.14 3.37 -6.76
CA GLY A 103 -3.79 2.06 -6.20
C GLY A 103 -4.71 0.97 -6.75
N THR A 104 -4.13 -0.16 -7.15
CA THR A 104 -4.89 -1.25 -7.79
C THR A 104 -4.56 -2.61 -7.21
N THR A 105 -5.59 -3.43 -7.03
CA THR A 105 -5.48 -4.84 -6.59
C THR A 105 -5.70 -5.83 -7.74
N VAL A 106 -5.81 -5.36 -8.99
CA VAL A 106 -6.11 -6.21 -10.16
C VAL A 106 -5.07 -7.32 -10.32
N GLY A 107 -3.77 -6.99 -10.28
CA GLY A 107 -2.69 -7.96 -10.38
C GLY A 107 -2.66 -8.94 -9.21
N THR A 108 -2.82 -8.45 -7.98
CA THR A 108 -2.87 -9.27 -6.75
C THR A 108 -4.04 -10.25 -6.81
N ASN A 109 -5.23 -9.79 -7.21
CA ASN A 109 -6.41 -10.65 -7.36
C ASN A 109 -6.23 -11.71 -8.46
N ALA A 110 -5.60 -11.37 -9.59
CA ALA A 110 -5.31 -12.32 -10.65
C ALA A 110 -4.37 -13.45 -10.17
N LEU A 111 -3.39 -13.13 -9.32
CA LEU A 111 -2.49 -14.11 -8.71
C LEU A 111 -3.21 -15.00 -7.70
N ILE A 112 -3.93 -14.42 -6.74
CA ILE A 112 -4.62 -15.15 -5.67
C ILE A 112 -5.69 -16.08 -6.26
N GLN A 113 -6.46 -15.60 -7.24
CA GLN A 113 -7.52 -16.35 -7.89
C GLN A 113 -7.03 -17.27 -8.99
N ARG A 114 -5.72 -17.30 -9.29
CA ARG A 114 -5.13 -18.10 -10.37
C ARG A 114 -5.76 -17.82 -11.75
N ARG A 115 -6.06 -16.55 -12.04
CA ARG A 115 -6.69 -16.08 -13.28
C ARG A 115 -5.75 -15.21 -14.14
N GLY A 116 -4.46 -15.50 -14.14
CA GLY A 116 -3.49 -14.85 -15.01
C GLY A 116 -3.37 -15.53 -16.37
N ALA A 117 -2.50 -14.98 -17.21
CA ALA A 117 -2.22 -15.47 -18.56
C ALA A 117 -1.47 -16.81 -18.55
N LYS A 118 -1.61 -17.59 -19.61
CA LYS A 118 -0.75 -18.74 -19.87
C LYS A 118 0.62 -18.27 -20.33
N VAL A 119 1.61 -18.38 -19.44
CA VAL A 119 2.97 -17.87 -19.70
C VAL A 119 3.81 -18.91 -20.43
N GLY A 120 4.44 -18.52 -21.55
CA GLY A 120 5.55 -19.25 -22.15
C GLY A 120 6.88 -18.75 -21.56
N LEU A 121 7.65 -19.64 -20.95
CA LEU A 121 8.96 -19.30 -20.39
C LEU A 121 10.06 -19.78 -21.33
N ILE A 122 10.95 -18.84 -21.75
CA ILE A 122 12.19 -19.13 -22.46
C ILE A 122 13.37 -18.91 -21.54
N THR A 123 14.22 -19.92 -21.39
CA THR A 123 15.38 -19.90 -20.48
C THR A 123 16.61 -20.53 -21.12
N THR A 124 17.77 -20.43 -20.48
CA THR A 124 18.98 -21.15 -20.88
C THR A 124 18.76 -22.66 -20.83
N LYS A 125 19.15 -23.38 -21.88
CA LYS A 125 19.03 -24.84 -21.97
C LYS A 125 19.71 -25.53 -20.80
N GLY A 126 19.00 -26.50 -20.17
CA GLY A 126 19.41 -27.19 -18.96
C GLY A 126 18.99 -26.51 -17.67
N HIS A 127 18.31 -25.33 -17.71
CA HIS A 127 17.79 -24.60 -16.55
C HIS A 127 16.27 -24.50 -16.51
N GLU A 128 15.56 -25.31 -17.26
CA GLU A 128 14.11 -25.30 -17.39
C GLU A 128 13.37 -25.67 -16.09
N ASP A 129 14.05 -26.34 -15.17
CA ASP A 129 13.45 -26.85 -13.93
C ASP A 129 13.65 -25.93 -12.72
N ILE A 130 14.41 -24.86 -12.85
CA ILE A 130 14.76 -23.94 -11.75
C ILE A 130 13.50 -23.44 -11.03
N ILE A 131 12.49 -23.00 -11.79
CA ILE A 131 11.25 -22.48 -11.21
C ILE A 131 10.47 -23.55 -10.42
N HIS A 132 10.61 -24.82 -10.77
CA HIS A 132 9.97 -25.94 -10.07
C HIS A 132 10.82 -26.48 -8.91
N ILE A 133 12.14 -26.35 -8.99
CA ILE A 133 13.06 -26.73 -7.90
C ILE A 133 12.91 -25.78 -6.73
N MET A 134 12.71 -24.47 -6.96
CA MET A 134 12.45 -23.44 -5.93
C MET A 134 13.53 -23.44 -4.84
N ARG A 135 14.82 -23.54 -5.20
CA ARG A 135 15.94 -23.71 -4.26
C ARG A 135 15.74 -24.85 -3.23
N GLY A 136 14.97 -25.86 -3.54
CA GLY A 136 14.56 -26.91 -2.61
C GLY A 136 13.51 -26.49 -1.58
N SER A 137 13.09 -25.23 -1.58
CA SER A 137 12.02 -24.71 -0.73
C SER A 137 10.66 -25.26 -1.17
N ARG A 138 9.71 -25.26 -0.21
CA ARG A 138 8.30 -25.58 -0.48
C ARG A 138 7.42 -24.34 -0.47
N GLY A 139 8.04 -23.17 -0.25
CA GLY A 139 7.35 -21.92 -0.02
C GLY A 139 6.70 -21.89 1.37
N ILE A 140 6.91 -20.81 2.09
CA ILE A 140 6.38 -20.62 3.46
C ILE A 140 5.22 -19.60 3.48
N ASP A 141 5.12 -18.79 2.44
CA ASP A 141 4.13 -17.74 2.36
C ASP A 141 2.70 -18.29 2.40
N SER A 142 1.84 -17.60 3.14
CA SER A 142 0.42 -17.94 3.31
C SER A 142 0.15 -19.30 3.99
N ARG A 143 1.14 -19.89 4.66
CA ARG A 143 1.00 -21.14 5.41
C ARG A 143 1.06 -20.92 6.91
N ASN A 144 0.21 -21.65 7.65
CA ASN A 144 0.31 -21.71 9.11
C ASN A 144 1.42 -22.67 9.54
N LEU A 145 1.88 -22.56 10.79
CA LEU A 145 2.97 -23.37 11.32
C LEU A 145 2.67 -24.90 11.22
N ASN A 146 1.42 -25.31 11.45
CA ASN A 146 1.05 -26.73 11.35
C ASN A 146 1.24 -27.26 9.93
N GLN A 147 0.86 -26.50 8.90
CA GLN A 147 1.09 -26.84 7.50
C GLN A 147 2.58 -26.89 7.13
N LEU A 148 3.41 -26.06 7.79
CA LEU A 148 4.84 -26.04 7.56
C LEU A 148 5.56 -27.26 8.18
N VAL A 149 5.17 -27.65 9.39
CA VAL A 149 5.79 -28.78 10.11
C VAL A 149 5.20 -30.13 9.73
N HIS A 150 3.96 -30.18 9.23
CA HIS A 150 3.31 -31.41 8.80
C HIS A 150 3.71 -31.76 7.37
N PHE A 151 4.70 -32.65 7.23
CA PHE A 151 5.33 -32.97 5.94
C PHE A 151 4.35 -33.34 4.80
N PRO A 152 3.29 -34.15 5.01
CA PRO A 152 2.31 -34.46 3.98
C PRO A 152 1.55 -33.25 3.44
N GLU A 153 1.33 -32.23 4.26
CA GLU A 153 0.62 -30.99 3.89
C GLU A 153 1.56 -29.91 3.33
N SER A 154 2.87 -30.05 3.57
CA SER A 154 3.89 -29.12 3.11
C SER A 154 4.29 -29.37 1.67
N GLN A 155 3.38 -29.16 0.72
CA GLN A 155 3.65 -29.35 -0.72
C GLN A 155 4.05 -28.04 -1.39
N LYS A 156 4.79 -28.15 -2.51
CA LYS A 156 5.06 -27.01 -3.40
C LYS A 156 3.74 -26.47 -3.98
N PRO A 157 3.69 -25.17 -4.33
CA PRO A 157 2.51 -24.60 -4.98
C PRO A 157 2.26 -25.25 -6.34
N THR A 158 1.01 -25.28 -6.76
CA THR A 158 0.69 -25.62 -8.16
C THR A 158 1.47 -24.67 -9.08
N PRO A 159 2.25 -25.20 -10.04
CA PRO A 159 3.08 -24.36 -10.90
C PRO A 159 2.31 -23.26 -11.64
N ILE A 160 2.80 -22.02 -11.57
CA ILE A 160 2.29 -20.90 -12.39
C ILE A 160 2.59 -21.16 -13.87
N VAL A 161 3.77 -21.69 -14.16
CA VAL A 161 4.16 -22.14 -15.51
C VAL A 161 4.39 -23.64 -15.47
N PRO A 162 3.45 -24.45 -15.95
CA PRO A 162 3.65 -25.88 -16.14
C PRO A 162 4.82 -26.19 -17.09
N LYS A 163 5.54 -27.31 -16.86
CA LYS A 163 6.74 -27.69 -17.62
C LYS A 163 6.54 -27.66 -19.15
N ARG A 164 5.34 -28.01 -19.64
CA ARG A 164 5.03 -27.98 -21.10
C ARG A 164 5.11 -26.59 -21.73
N TYR A 165 5.07 -25.51 -20.93
CA TYR A 165 5.18 -24.12 -21.40
C TYR A 165 6.59 -23.56 -21.22
N ILE A 166 7.60 -24.38 -20.92
CA ILE A 166 8.99 -23.96 -20.75
C ILE A 166 9.84 -24.51 -21.90
N ARG A 167 10.69 -23.65 -22.46
CA ARG A 167 11.67 -24.01 -23.48
C ARG A 167 13.05 -23.50 -23.12
N GLY A 168 14.04 -24.40 -23.17
CA GLY A 168 15.44 -24.04 -23.09
C GLY A 168 16.01 -23.76 -24.49
N VAL A 169 16.82 -22.72 -24.59
CA VAL A 169 17.52 -22.33 -25.84
C VAL A 169 19.02 -22.37 -25.64
N SER A 170 19.74 -22.76 -26.70
CA SER A 170 21.20 -22.84 -26.68
C SER A 170 21.80 -21.45 -26.69
N GLU A 171 22.34 -21.05 -25.56
CA GLU A 171 23.07 -19.82 -25.30
C GLU A 171 23.84 -19.97 -23.99
N ARG A 172 24.92 -19.20 -23.77
CA ARG A 172 25.58 -19.12 -22.49
C ARG A 172 26.34 -17.82 -22.30
N VAL A 173 26.02 -17.13 -21.21
CA VAL A 173 26.82 -16.04 -20.65
C VAL A 173 27.46 -16.54 -19.35
N ASP A 174 28.75 -16.22 -19.09
CA ASP A 174 29.43 -16.57 -17.86
C ASP A 174 29.23 -15.51 -16.73
N CYS A 175 29.78 -15.79 -15.56
CA CYS A 175 29.71 -14.90 -14.40
C CYS A 175 30.45 -13.55 -14.58
N HIS A 176 31.29 -13.44 -15.60
CA HIS A 176 32.00 -12.20 -15.97
C HIS A 176 31.27 -11.40 -17.04
N GLY A 177 30.15 -11.92 -17.58
CA GLY A 177 29.38 -11.30 -18.66
C GLY A 177 29.95 -11.61 -20.04
N GLN A 178 30.86 -12.59 -20.16
CA GLN A 178 31.39 -13.03 -21.46
C GLN A 178 30.45 -14.03 -22.11
N VAL A 179 30.24 -13.88 -23.42
CA VAL A 179 29.45 -14.84 -24.18
C VAL A 179 30.31 -16.07 -24.47
N VAL A 180 29.95 -17.21 -23.87
CA VAL A 180 30.61 -18.50 -24.06
C VAL A 180 29.97 -19.28 -25.21
N VAL A 181 28.63 -19.19 -25.32
CA VAL A 181 27.86 -19.77 -26.42
C VAL A 181 26.93 -18.69 -26.97
N GLU A 182 27.04 -18.40 -28.26
CA GLU A 182 26.15 -17.45 -28.95
C GLU A 182 24.71 -17.97 -28.98
N LEU A 183 23.76 -17.05 -29.00
CA LEU A 183 22.35 -17.36 -29.06
C LEU A 183 21.99 -18.06 -30.38
N ASN A 184 21.38 -19.24 -30.27
CA ASN A 184 20.82 -19.93 -31.43
C ASN A 184 19.41 -19.39 -31.76
N GLU A 185 19.35 -18.42 -32.68
CA GLU A 185 18.08 -17.77 -33.03
C GLU A 185 17.09 -18.74 -33.70
N GLN A 186 17.56 -19.80 -34.37
CA GLN A 186 16.67 -20.79 -34.98
C GLN A 186 15.94 -21.61 -33.89
N GLU A 187 16.66 -22.04 -32.85
CA GLU A 187 16.02 -22.69 -31.68
C GLU A 187 15.02 -21.75 -30.99
N VAL A 188 15.35 -20.44 -30.90
CA VAL A 188 14.43 -19.45 -30.32
C VAL A 188 13.15 -19.34 -31.15
N LEU A 189 13.24 -19.24 -32.46
CA LEU A 189 12.07 -19.14 -33.35
C LEU A 189 11.19 -20.40 -33.26
N LEU A 190 11.82 -21.58 -33.23
CA LEU A 190 11.09 -22.86 -33.02
C LEU A 190 10.40 -22.87 -31.65
N ALA A 191 11.08 -22.47 -30.60
CA ALA A 191 10.51 -22.40 -29.24
C ALA A 191 9.31 -21.43 -29.17
N ILE A 192 9.40 -20.27 -29.85
CA ILE A 192 8.28 -19.32 -29.92
C ILE A 192 7.09 -19.96 -30.65
N ASP A 193 7.31 -20.58 -31.81
CA ASP A 193 6.24 -21.20 -32.62
C ASP A 193 5.57 -22.34 -31.85
N GLU A 194 6.34 -23.20 -31.18
CA GLU A 194 5.80 -24.29 -30.35
C GLU A 194 4.96 -23.75 -29.18
N LEU A 195 5.43 -22.71 -28.49
CA LEU A 195 4.70 -22.11 -27.39
C LEU A 195 3.40 -21.43 -27.84
N LEU A 196 3.44 -20.74 -28.99
CA LEU A 196 2.24 -20.16 -29.60
C LEU A 196 1.23 -21.23 -30.01
N ALA A 197 1.69 -22.35 -30.59
CA ALA A 197 0.83 -23.46 -31.02
C ALA A 197 0.06 -24.11 -29.85
N ILE A 198 0.62 -24.10 -28.64
CA ILE A 198 -0.06 -24.62 -27.44
C ILE A 198 -0.82 -23.54 -26.66
N GLY A 199 -0.96 -22.35 -27.23
CA GLY A 199 -1.85 -21.28 -26.77
C GLY A 199 -1.33 -20.47 -25.59
N VAL A 200 -0.02 -20.14 -25.54
CA VAL A 200 0.49 -19.15 -24.58
C VAL A 200 -0.05 -17.76 -24.90
N GLU A 201 -0.26 -16.96 -23.86
CA GLU A 201 -0.88 -15.64 -23.92
C GLU A 201 0.11 -14.51 -23.56
N SER A 202 1.29 -14.88 -23.06
CA SER A 202 2.39 -13.97 -22.73
C SER A 202 3.72 -14.71 -22.66
N PHE A 203 4.82 -13.98 -22.76
CA PHE A 203 6.15 -14.55 -22.66
C PHE A 203 6.95 -13.99 -21.51
N ALA A 204 7.69 -14.88 -20.84
CA ALA A 204 8.75 -14.56 -19.87
C ALA A 204 10.09 -15.03 -20.47
N VAL A 205 11.12 -14.17 -20.44
CA VAL A 205 12.47 -14.50 -20.87
C VAL A 205 13.43 -14.28 -19.73
N CYS A 206 14.11 -15.33 -19.27
CA CYS A 206 15.05 -15.28 -18.17
C CYS A 206 16.23 -16.22 -18.44
N LEU A 207 17.38 -15.65 -18.78
CA LEU A 207 18.60 -16.40 -19.08
C LEU A 207 19.61 -16.30 -17.93
N LEU A 208 20.52 -17.24 -17.86
CA LEU A 208 21.61 -17.19 -16.88
C LEU A 208 22.56 -16.04 -17.16
N TRP A 209 22.93 -15.31 -16.11
CA TRP A 209 23.87 -14.18 -16.13
C TRP A 209 23.49 -13.04 -17.08
N SER A 210 22.28 -13.01 -17.60
CA SER A 210 21.78 -11.97 -18.50
C SER A 210 21.84 -10.56 -17.88
N PHE A 211 21.75 -10.44 -16.56
CA PHE A 211 21.93 -9.16 -15.85
C PHE A 211 23.37 -8.59 -15.98
N LYS A 212 24.36 -9.41 -16.32
CA LYS A 212 25.73 -8.97 -16.69
C LYS A 212 25.82 -8.66 -18.19
N GLN A 213 25.16 -9.41 -19.05
CA GLN A 213 25.14 -9.24 -20.51
C GLN A 213 23.72 -9.44 -21.05
N PRO A 214 22.95 -8.35 -21.28
CA PRO A 214 21.52 -8.43 -21.62
C PRO A 214 21.22 -8.80 -23.09
N ARG A 215 22.21 -8.82 -23.96
CA ARG A 215 22.05 -8.93 -25.41
C ARG A 215 21.14 -10.09 -25.84
N HIS A 216 21.33 -11.27 -25.28
CA HIS A 216 20.56 -12.46 -25.67
C HIS A 216 19.08 -12.36 -25.27
N GLU A 217 18.76 -11.91 -24.04
CA GLU A 217 17.37 -11.71 -23.63
C GLU A 217 16.66 -10.65 -24.45
N LEU A 218 17.31 -9.52 -24.71
CA LEU A 218 16.74 -8.45 -25.50
C LEU A 218 16.49 -8.90 -26.95
N ARG A 219 17.41 -9.70 -27.51
CA ARG A 219 17.25 -10.28 -28.85
C ARG A 219 16.07 -11.26 -28.92
N ILE A 220 15.90 -12.15 -27.92
CA ILE A 220 14.75 -13.04 -27.83
C ILE A 220 13.45 -12.22 -27.75
N ALA A 221 13.42 -11.16 -26.94
CA ALA A 221 12.25 -10.29 -26.85
C ALA A 221 11.90 -9.61 -28.17
N GLU A 222 12.90 -9.20 -28.95
CA GLU A 222 12.69 -8.67 -30.32
C GLU A 222 12.07 -9.74 -31.23
N LEU A 223 12.60 -10.95 -31.23
CA LEU A 223 12.10 -12.06 -32.06
C LEU A 223 10.64 -12.40 -31.70
N ILE A 224 10.31 -12.42 -30.39
CA ILE A 224 8.92 -12.61 -29.93
C ILE A 224 8.03 -11.49 -30.47
N ARG A 225 8.43 -10.21 -30.33
CA ARG A 225 7.64 -9.06 -30.80
C ARG A 225 7.42 -9.07 -32.30
N GLN A 226 8.40 -9.55 -33.07
CA GLN A 226 8.30 -9.71 -34.52
C GLN A 226 7.34 -10.86 -34.89
N ARG A 227 7.41 -12.00 -34.18
CA ARG A 227 6.64 -13.19 -34.49
C ARG A 227 5.19 -13.12 -33.99
N ALA A 228 4.98 -12.48 -32.83
CA ALA A 228 3.69 -12.32 -32.16
C ALA A 228 3.45 -10.85 -31.75
N PRO A 229 3.14 -9.95 -32.71
CA PRO A 229 2.91 -8.53 -32.42
C PRO A 229 1.77 -8.36 -31.40
N GLY A 230 1.98 -7.49 -30.40
CA GLY A 230 1.00 -7.20 -29.35
C GLY A 230 1.01 -8.17 -28.18
N MET A 231 1.78 -9.25 -28.23
CA MET A 231 1.97 -10.16 -27.11
C MET A 231 2.72 -9.45 -25.97
N PHE A 232 2.31 -9.70 -24.72
CA PHE A 232 3.03 -9.20 -23.55
C PHE A 232 4.34 -10.00 -23.37
N VAL A 233 5.46 -9.29 -23.29
CA VAL A 233 6.80 -9.87 -23.14
C VAL A 233 7.46 -9.25 -21.91
N SER A 234 7.88 -10.09 -20.97
CA SER A 234 8.65 -9.70 -19.79
C SER A 234 10.07 -10.27 -19.89
N THR A 235 11.08 -9.41 -19.76
CA THR A 235 12.49 -9.82 -19.69
C THR A 235 13.01 -9.65 -18.27
N SER A 236 13.88 -10.54 -17.82
CA SER A 236 14.45 -10.44 -16.48
C SER A 236 15.37 -9.24 -16.33
N VAL A 237 16.05 -8.85 -17.39
CA VAL A 237 16.99 -7.72 -17.41
C VAL A 237 16.32 -6.36 -17.30
N GLU A 238 15.08 -6.21 -17.77
CA GLU A 238 14.31 -4.97 -17.66
C GLU A 238 13.55 -4.84 -16.35
N LEU A 239 13.26 -5.98 -15.68
CA LEU A 239 12.44 -6.03 -14.47
C LEU A 239 13.27 -6.12 -13.19
N ALA A 240 14.22 -7.06 -13.13
CA ALA A 240 14.97 -7.40 -11.93
C ALA A 240 16.41 -7.84 -12.28
N PRO A 241 17.30 -6.94 -12.72
CA PRO A 241 18.65 -7.29 -13.15
C PRO A 241 19.57 -7.65 -11.98
N LYS A 242 19.24 -8.75 -11.26
CA LYS A 242 19.93 -9.22 -10.06
C LYS A 242 20.48 -10.64 -10.24
N TRP A 243 21.51 -10.97 -9.46
CA TRP A 243 21.92 -12.36 -9.30
C TRP A 243 20.86 -13.15 -8.53
N GLY A 244 20.75 -14.44 -8.74
CA GLY A 244 19.69 -15.26 -8.16
C GLY A 244 18.65 -15.64 -9.24
N GLU A 245 18.98 -16.74 -9.90
CA GLU A 245 18.26 -17.21 -11.09
C GLU A 245 16.80 -17.57 -10.80
N TYR A 246 16.51 -18.11 -9.60
CA TYR A 246 15.15 -18.49 -9.23
C TYR A 246 14.26 -17.27 -8.99
N GLU A 247 14.68 -16.36 -8.12
CA GLU A 247 13.88 -15.18 -7.72
C GLU A 247 13.71 -14.22 -8.90
N ARG A 248 14.73 -14.12 -9.77
CA ARG A 248 14.69 -13.33 -11.00
C ARG A 248 13.72 -13.94 -12.02
N MET A 249 13.80 -15.27 -12.23
CA MET A 249 12.89 -16.00 -13.10
C MET A 249 11.44 -15.90 -12.60
N THR A 250 11.24 -16.07 -11.31
CA THR A 250 9.92 -15.94 -10.69
C THR A 250 9.34 -14.55 -10.86
N ALA A 251 10.12 -13.47 -10.63
CA ALA A 251 9.70 -12.10 -10.88
C ALA A 251 9.23 -11.91 -12.34
N THR A 252 10.03 -12.41 -13.29
CA THR A 252 9.75 -12.29 -14.73
C THR A 252 8.48 -13.04 -15.12
N VAL A 253 8.30 -14.24 -14.59
CA VAL A 253 7.11 -15.07 -14.81
C VAL A 253 5.86 -14.43 -14.21
N LEU A 254 5.94 -13.96 -12.96
CA LEU A 254 4.83 -13.28 -12.29
C LEU A 254 4.41 -12.04 -13.07
N ASN A 255 5.39 -11.25 -13.54
CA ASN A 255 5.12 -10.08 -14.37
C ASN A 255 4.41 -10.45 -15.69
N ALA A 256 4.85 -11.50 -16.36
CA ALA A 256 4.19 -12.01 -17.56
C ALA A 256 2.80 -12.59 -17.28
N TYR A 257 2.62 -13.23 -16.12
CA TYR A 257 1.36 -13.83 -15.69
C TYR A 257 0.25 -12.81 -15.47
N ILE A 258 0.56 -11.70 -14.77
CA ILE A 258 -0.43 -10.64 -14.51
C ILE A 258 -0.44 -9.56 -15.61
N GLY A 259 0.55 -9.58 -16.50
CA GLY A 259 0.80 -8.55 -17.50
C GLY A 259 -0.43 -8.21 -18.35
N PRO A 260 -1.02 -9.17 -19.08
CA PRO A 260 -2.15 -8.88 -19.97
C PRO A 260 -3.35 -8.28 -19.24
N VAL A 261 -3.76 -8.86 -18.11
CA VAL A 261 -4.96 -8.41 -17.39
C VAL A 261 -4.76 -7.01 -16.79
N THR A 262 -3.61 -6.76 -16.18
CA THR A 262 -3.32 -5.46 -15.56
C THR A 262 -3.11 -4.37 -16.63
N SER A 263 -2.37 -4.69 -17.68
CA SER A 263 -2.11 -3.73 -18.76
C SER A 263 -3.39 -3.33 -19.51
N ASN A 264 -4.28 -4.27 -19.77
CA ASN A 264 -5.57 -3.98 -20.42
C ASN A 264 -6.45 -3.10 -19.51
N TYR A 265 -6.51 -3.42 -18.23
CA TYR A 265 -7.22 -2.63 -17.24
C TYR A 265 -6.71 -1.17 -17.22
N LEU A 266 -5.39 -0.98 -17.11
CA LEU A 266 -4.79 0.34 -17.01
C LEU A 266 -4.96 1.17 -18.30
N ARG A 267 -4.85 0.55 -19.49
CA ARG A 267 -5.11 1.23 -20.77
C ARG A 267 -6.56 1.68 -20.88
N GLN A 268 -7.53 0.82 -20.52
CA GLN A 268 -8.95 1.18 -20.55
C GLN A 268 -9.26 2.31 -19.57
N LEU A 269 -8.69 2.27 -18.37
CA LEU A 269 -8.87 3.29 -17.35
C LEU A 269 -8.32 4.64 -17.83
N ASP A 270 -7.07 4.68 -18.30
CA ASP A 270 -6.41 5.88 -18.83
C ASP A 270 -7.21 6.50 -19.98
N GLN A 271 -7.71 5.67 -20.91
CA GLN A 271 -8.54 6.12 -22.01
C GLN A 271 -9.86 6.74 -21.53
N ARG A 272 -10.55 6.12 -20.57
CA ARG A 272 -11.82 6.64 -20.01
C ARG A 272 -11.62 7.96 -19.28
N LEU A 273 -10.53 8.12 -18.52
CA LEU A 273 -10.20 9.37 -17.84
C LEU A 273 -9.88 10.49 -18.82
N LYS A 274 -9.15 10.19 -19.89
CA LYS A 274 -8.89 11.16 -20.97
C LYS A 274 -10.15 11.60 -21.70
N GLN A 275 -11.08 10.68 -21.94
CA GLN A 275 -12.39 11.00 -22.52
C GLN A 275 -13.23 11.88 -21.61
N ALA A 276 -13.11 11.73 -20.29
CA ALA A 276 -13.74 12.58 -19.28
C ALA A 276 -13.01 13.92 -19.03
N GLY A 277 -11.96 14.24 -19.81
CA GLY A 277 -11.27 15.52 -19.76
C GLY A 277 -10.04 15.59 -18.87
N TYR A 278 -9.56 14.48 -18.27
CA TYR A 278 -8.30 14.44 -17.55
C TYR A 278 -7.11 14.59 -18.50
N ARG A 279 -6.19 15.53 -18.24
CA ARG A 279 -5.17 15.97 -19.19
C ARG A 279 -3.74 15.58 -18.79
N HIS A 280 -3.54 15.14 -17.55
CA HIS A 280 -2.22 14.78 -17.02
C HIS A 280 -1.95 13.29 -17.14
N PRO A 281 -0.69 12.81 -17.03
CA PRO A 281 -0.40 11.38 -16.96
C PRO A 281 -1.01 10.73 -15.72
N LEU A 282 -1.75 9.64 -15.91
CA LEU A 282 -2.23 8.83 -14.79
C LEU A 282 -1.03 8.22 -14.05
N GLN A 283 -1.00 8.41 -12.73
CA GLN A 283 0.00 7.82 -11.86
C GLN A 283 -0.56 6.55 -11.20
N ILE A 284 0.27 5.54 -11.06
CA ILE A 284 -0.09 4.28 -10.41
C ILE A 284 0.80 4.10 -9.19
N THR A 285 0.21 3.79 -8.05
CA THR A 285 0.97 3.52 -6.83
C THR A 285 1.85 2.29 -7.00
N SER A 286 3.10 2.42 -6.61
CA SER A 286 4.11 1.35 -6.70
C SER A 286 4.30 0.68 -5.34
N CYS A 287 4.61 -0.62 -5.36
CA CYS A 287 5.06 -1.35 -4.18
C CYS A 287 6.36 -0.79 -3.56
N GLY A 288 7.10 0.04 -4.29
CA GLY A 288 8.28 0.74 -3.78
C GLY A 288 8.01 1.98 -2.92
N GLY A 289 6.73 2.33 -2.66
CA GLY A 289 6.39 3.44 -1.76
C GLY A 289 6.33 4.81 -2.42
N GLY A 290 5.89 4.87 -3.67
CA GLY A 290 5.64 6.09 -4.43
C GLY A 290 4.71 5.80 -5.59
N SER A 291 4.66 6.67 -6.56
CA SER A 291 3.92 6.48 -7.80
C SER A 291 4.85 6.36 -9.00
N ILE A 292 4.37 5.66 -10.02
CA ILE A 292 5.01 5.49 -11.33
C ILE A 292 4.01 5.84 -12.42
N SER A 293 4.49 6.22 -13.59
CA SER A 293 3.61 6.48 -14.74
C SER A 293 2.83 5.23 -15.15
N VAL A 294 1.62 5.43 -15.69
CA VAL A 294 0.79 4.32 -16.22
C VAL A 294 1.54 3.50 -17.27
N ASP A 295 2.37 4.12 -18.09
CA ASP A 295 3.19 3.43 -19.09
C ASP A 295 4.21 2.47 -18.45
N ARG A 296 4.85 2.89 -17.35
CA ARG A 296 5.75 2.02 -16.59
C ARG A 296 4.99 0.89 -15.91
N ALA A 297 3.83 1.15 -15.35
CA ALA A 297 2.97 0.15 -14.74
C ALA A 297 2.46 -0.89 -15.78
N ILE A 298 2.19 -0.47 -17.00
CA ILE A 298 1.83 -1.37 -18.13
C ILE A 298 3.00 -2.29 -18.50
N GLN A 299 4.23 -1.79 -18.50
CA GLN A 299 5.43 -2.58 -18.81
C GLN A 299 5.85 -3.52 -17.68
N ALA A 300 5.70 -3.08 -16.44
CA ALA A 300 6.10 -3.80 -15.25
C ALA A 300 4.95 -3.86 -14.22
N PRO A 301 3.84 -4.56 -14.54
CA PRO A 301 2.69 -4.70 -13.65
C PRO A 301 3.02 -5.26 -12.26
N LEU A 302 4.09 -6.04 -12.14
CA LEU A 302 4.57 -6.57 -10.87
C LEU A 302 4.87 -5.45 -9.85
N LEU A 303 5.26 -4.25 -10.32
CA LEU A 303 5.48 -3.08 -9.46
C LEU A 303 4.20 -2.56 -8.78
N THR A 304 3.03 -2.97 -9.24
CA THR A 304 1.74 -2.52 -8.69
C THR A 304 1.17 -3.45 -7.61
N LEU A 305 1.83 -4.58 -7.33
CA LEU A 305 1.37 -5.51 -6.29
C LEU A 305 1.42 -4.86 -4.91
N ASP A 306 0.41 -5.13 -4.09
CA ASP A 306 0.27 -4.62 -2.71
C ASP A 306 0.34 -3.08 -2.60
N SER A 307 -0.03 -2.37 -3.66
CA SER A 307 0.02 -0.91 -3.72
C SER A 307 -0.87 -0.23 -2.68
N GLY A 308 -2.00 -0.83 -2.29
CA GLY A 308 -2.91 -0.30 -1.25
C GLY A 308 -2.22 -0.17 0.11
N PRO A 309 -1.77 -1.27 0.75
CA PRO A 309 -1.05 -1.21 2.03
C PRO A 309 0.19 -0.31 1.99
N VAL A 310 0.93 -0.32 0.88
CA VAL A 310 2.10 0.56 0.69
C VAL A 310 1.69 2.04 0.68
N SER A 311 0.53 2.38 0.11
CA SER A 311 0.00 3.75 0.15
C SER A 311 -0.27 4.21 1.59
N GLY A 312 -0.75 3.31 2.47
CA GLY A 312 -0.93 3.60 3.90
C GLY A 312 0.40 3.95 4.61
N VAL A 313 1.48 3.24 4.29
CA VAL A 313 2.83 3.57 4.78
C VAL A 313 3.32 4.91 4.21
N THR A 314 3.04 5.18 2.92
CA THR A 314 3.40 6.46 2.27
C THR A 314 2.69 7.63 2.93
N ALA A 315 1.37 7.51 3.17
CA ALA A 315 0.59 8.50 3.91
C ALA A 315 1.15 8.76 5.32
N SER A 316 1.50 7.67 6.01
CA SER A 316 2.05 7.75 7.37
C SER A 316 3.44 8.37 7.40
N THR A 317 4.25 8.14 6.38
CA THR A 317 5.55 8.80 6.20
C THR A 317 5.37 10.30 5.98
N PHE A 318 4.43 10.69 5.12
CA PHE A 318 4.10 12.09 4.87
C PHE A 318 3.60 12.80 6.14
N LEU A 319 2.62 12.21 6.83
CA LEU A 319 2.08 12.78 8.06
C LEU A 319 3.14 12.84 9.16
N GLY A 320 3.96 11.79 9.30
CA GLY A 320 5.06 11.74 10.27
C GLY A 320 6.05 12.88 10.09
N GLN A 321 6.45 13.19 8.85
CA GLN A 321 7.30 14.34 8.52
C GLN A 321 6.63 15.66 8.90
N LEU A 322 5.32 15.79 8.65
CA LEU A 322 4.57 17.02 8.93
C LEU A 322 4.42 17.33 10.44
N ILE A 323 4.33 16.27 11.26
CA ILE A 323 4.17 16.39 12.74
C ILE A 323 5.47 16.14 13.52
N GLY A 324 6.59 15.86 12.85
CA GLY A 324 7.88 15.58 13.49
C GLY A 324 7.93 14.22 14.19
N CYS A 325 7.17 13.20 13.71
CA CYS A 325 7.19 11.85 14.22
C CYS A 325 7.98 10.95 13.25
N GLU A 326 9.19 10.56 13.65
CA GLU A 326 10.11 9.82 12.76
C GLU A 326 10.02 8.31 12.88
N ASN A 327 9.57 7.77 14.03
CA ASN A 327 9.48 6.35 14.29
C ASN A 327 7.99 5.94 14.39
N ILE A 328 7.51 5.22 13.38
CA ILE A 328 6.09 4.91 13.24
C ILE A 328 5.92 3.42 12.93
N ILE A 329 5.02 2.76 13.65
CA ILE A 329 4.45 1.47 13.28
C ILE A 329 3.11 1.78 12.61
N THR A 330 2.98 1.46 11.33
CA THR A 330 1.72 1.61 10.61
C THR A 330 0.89 0.34 10.77
N THR A 331 -0.40 0.49 11.04
CA THR A 331 -1.33 -0.63 11.16
C THR A 331 -2.59 -0.33 10.38
N ASP A 332 -2.85 -1.12 9.34
CA ASP A 332 -4.07 -1.07 8.54
C ASP A 332 -4.93 -2.31 8.83
N MET A 333 -6.12 -2.10 9.37
CA MET A 333 -7.09 -3.18 9.57
C MET A 333 -8.32 -2.95 8.72
N GLY A 334 -8.44 -3.77 7.71
CA GLY A 334 -9.63 -3.87 6.87
C GLY A 334 -10.59 -4.98 7.31
N GLY A 335 -11.38 -5.47 6.36
CA GLY A 335 -12.29 -6.59 6.59
C GLY A 335 -11.60 -7.96 6.61
N THR A 336 -10.45 -8.11 5.94
CA THR A 336 -9.81 -9.42 5.70
C THR A 336 -8.42 -9.56 6.30
N SER A 337 -7.64 -8.48 6.33
CA SER A 337 -6.23 -8.47 6.75
C SER A 337 -5.95 -7.42 7.81
N PHE A 338 -4.83 -7.61 8.46
CA PHE A 338 -4.14 -6.63 9.28
C PHE A 338 -2.71 -6.51 8.77
N ASP A 339 -2.37 -5.33 8.27
CA ASP A 339 -1.12 -5.05 7.58
C ASP A 339 -0.25 -4.13 8.45
N VAL A 340 1.03 -4.52 8.65
CA VAL A 340 1.99 -3.83 9.50
C VAL A 340 3.18 -3.36 8.69
N GLY A 341 3.51 -2.07 8.74
CA GLY A 341 4.70 -1.48 8.18
C GLY A 341 5.52 -0.72 9.22
N ILE A 342 6.82 -0.58 8.99
CA ILE A 342 7.74 0.13 9.88
C ILE A 342 8.33 1.34 9.16
N ILE A 343 8.28 2.49 9.82
CA ILE A 343 8.99 3.71 9.42
C ILE A 343 9.97 4.02 10.56
N HIS A 344 11.26 4.04 10.25
CA HIS A 344 12.32 4.35 11.21
C HIS A 344 13.12 5.55 10.73
N LYS A 345 13.30 6.56 11.58
CA LYS A 345 13.94 7.83 11.24
C LYS A 345 13.37 8.47 9.97
N GLY A 346 12.03 8.48 9.87
CA GLY A 346 11.29 9.05 8.76
C GLY A 346 11.34 8.28 7.44
N ARG A 347 11.81 7.03 7.45
CA ARG A 347 11.96 6.18 6.26
C ARG A 347 11.28 4.84 6.42
N PRO A 348 10.48 4.41 5.43
CA PRO A 348 9.92 3.06 5.40
C PRO A 348 11.02 2.00 5.34
N ALA A 349 10.80 0.86 5.98
CA ALA A 349 11.62 -0.32 5.79
C ALA A 349 11.38 -0.93 4.41
N TYR A 350 12.44 -1.45 3.78
CA TYR A 350 12.37 -2.08 2.47
C TYR A 350 12.81 -3.54 2.53
N ASN A 351 12.26 -4.33 1.61
CA ASN A 351 12.70 -5.68 1.34
C ASN A 351 12.99 -5.84 -0.16
N SER A 352 14.07 -6.48 -0.52
CA SER A 352 14.44 -6.76 -1.90
C SER A 352 13.91 -8.10 -2.41
N ILE A 353 13.50 -9.00 -1.50
CA ILE A 353 12.86 -10.28 -1.79
C ILE A 353 11.44 -10.22 -1.23
N ALA A 354 10.46 -10.37 -2.10
CA ALA A 354 9.06 -10.43 -1.73
C ALA A 354 8.51 -11.84 -1.96
N ASN A 355 7.40 -12.14 -1.28
CA ASN A 355 6.70 -13.42 -1.41
C ASN A 355 5.27 -13.18 -1.87
N VAL A 356 4.79 -14.03 -2.79
CA VAL A 356 3.38 -14.09 -3.16
C VAL A 356 3.02 -15.51 -3.59
N ALA A 357 1.91 -16.04 -3.08
CA ALA A 357 1.39 -17.37 -3.42
C ALA A 357 2.47 -18.48 -3.34
N GLN A 358 3.33 -18.43 -2.33
CA GLN A 358 4.46 -19.32 -2.05
C GLN A 358 5.68 -19.17 -3.00
N TYR A 359 5.71 -18.15 -3.83
CA TYR A 359 6.84 -17.83 -4.70
C TYR A 359 7.64 -16.65 -4.16
N GLU A 360 8.95 -16.84 -4.02
CA GLU A 360 9.90 -15.76 -3.73
C GLU A 360 10.32 -15.09 -5.04
N TYR A 361 10.36 -13.74 -5.05
CA TYR A 361 10.73 -12.99 -6.24
C TYR A 361 11.43 -11.69 -5.90
N PHE A 362 12.28 -11.23 -6.79
CA PHE A 362 12.97 -9.95 -6.64
C PHE A 362 12.10 -8.78 -7.03
N ILE A 363 11.91 -7.86 -6.10
CA ILE A 363 11.38 -6.52 -6.34
C ILE A 363 11.72 -5.61 -5.16
N PRO A 364 12.16 -4.36 -5.39
CA PRO A 364 12.30 -3.39 -4.30
C PRO A 364 10.90 -3.00 -3.81
N LYS A 365 10.53 -3.44 -2.62
CA LYS A 365 9.21 -3.26 -2.05
C LYS A 365 9.31 -2.69 -0.64
N VAL A 366 8.37 -1.82 -0.26
CA VAL A 366 8.16 -1.47 1.15
C VAL A 366 7.81 -2.74 1.91
N ASP A 367 8.50 -2.98 3.01
CA ASP A 367 8.30 -4.18 3.81
C ASP A 367 7.02 -4.04 4.64
N ILE A 368 6.01 -4.80 4.24
CA ILE A 368 4.72 -4.89 4.92
C ILE A 368 4.47 -6.35 5.24
N GLN A 369 4.16 -6.60 6.50
CA GLN A 369 3.77 -7.92 6.97
C GLN A 369 2.26 -7.96 7.17
N ALA A 370 1.61 -8.95 6.55
CA ALA A 370 0.16 -9.12 6.59
C ALA A 370 -0.22 -10.40 7.33
N ILE A 371 -1.28 -10.33 8.13
CA ILE A 371 -1.93 -11.51 8.69
C ILE A 371 -3.42 -11.50 8.37
N GLY A 372 -4.01 -12.71 8.24
CA GLY A 372 -5.45 -12.88 8.09
C GLY A 372 -6.20 -12.61 9.40
N SER A 373 -6.19 -11.35 9.85
CA SER A 373 -6.87 -10.87 11.06
C SER A 373 -7.55 -9.54 10.77
N GLY A 374 -8.74 -9.57 10.20
CA GLY A 374 -9.56 -8.39 9.91
C GLY A 374 -10.93 -8.50 10.58
N GLY A 375 -11.78 -7.50 10.35
CA GLY A 375 -13.15 -7.48 10.89
C GLY A 375 -14.00 -8.69 10.49
N GLY A 376 -13.76 -9.27 9.30
CA GLY A 376 -14.42 -10.47 8.80
C GLY A 376 -13.78 -11.79 9.22
N SER A 377 -12.73 -11.79 10.05
CA SER A 377 -12.08 -13.02 10.52
C SER A 377 -13.04 -13.90 11.29
N LEU A 378 -13.18 -15.16 10.83
CA LEU A 378 -14.14 -16.12 11.39
C LEU A 378 -13.66 -16.66 12.73
N ALA A 379 -14.56 -16.72 13.69
CA ALA A 379 -14.33 -17.35 14.99
C ALA A 379 -14.96 -18.73 15.02
N ARG A 380 -14.18 -19.74 15.39
CA ARG A 380 -14.59 -21.16 15.44
C ARG A 380 -13.99 -21.84 16.67
N VAL A 381 -14.58 -22.94 17.04
CA VAL A 381 -14.03 -23.84 18.06
C VAL A 381 -13.20 -24.90 17.37
N ASP A 382 -11.97 -25.06 17.81
CA ASP A 382 -11.10 -26.12 17.33
C ASP A 382 -11.66 -27.49 17.74
N ALA A 383 -11.85 -28.38 16.79
CA ALA A 383 -12.49 -29.67 17.03
C ALA A 383 -11.73 -30.54 18.03
N LEU A 384 -10.39 -30.46 18.03
CA LEU A 384 -9.51 -31.29 18.84
C LEU A 384 -9.29 -30.68 20.23
N THR A 385 -8.90 -29.41 20.29
CA THR A 385 -8.49 -28.74 21.53
C THR A 385 -9.65 -28.06 22.26
N LYS A 386 -10.82 -27.93 21.62
CA LYS A 386 -11.98 -27.18 22.11
C LYS A 386 -11.66 -25.70 22.42
N ALA A 387 -10.55 -25.20 21.93
CA ALA A 387 -10.14 -23.81 22.09
C ALA A 387 -10.82 -22.91 21.04
N LEU A 388 -11.15 -21.69 21.46
CA LEU A 388 -11.61 -20.65 20.55
C LEU A 388 -10.48 -20.23 19.60
N ARG A 389 -10.73 -20.24 18.29
CA ARG A 389 -9.83 -19.76 17.24
C ARG A 389 -10.47 -18.64 16.45
N VAL A 390 -9.70 -17.61 16.09
CA VAL A 390 -10.13 -16.48 15.26
C VAL A 390 -9.21 -16.37 14.06
N GLY A 391 -9.77 -16.40 12.84
CA GLY A 391 -8.99 -16.46 11.61
C GLY A 391 -8.09 -17.72 11.49
N PRO A 392 -7.24 -17.82 10.45
CA PRO A 392 -6.99 -16.83 9.40
C PRO A 392 -8.10 -16.70 8.36
N ASP A 393 -9.06 -17.63 8.34
CA ASP A 393 -10.18 -17.60 7.40
C ASP A 393 -11.05 -16.35 7.63
N SER A 394 -11.51 -15.74 6.54
CA SER A 394 -12.39 -14.58 6.56
C SER A 394 -13.70 -14.85 5.83
N ALA A 395 -14.79 -14.28 6.33
CA ALA A 395 -16.09 -14.28 5.64
C ALA A 395 -16.08 -13.39 4.37
N GLY A 396 -15.04 -12.58 4.18
CA GLY A 396 -14.93 -11.66 3.05
C GLY A 396 -16.03 -10.59 3.07
N ALA A 397 -16.38 -10.10 1.88
CA ALA A 397 -17.49 -9.17 1.68
C ALA A 397 -18.83 -9.89 1.38
N ASP A 398 -18.75 -11.09 0.87
CA ASP A 398 -19.86 -11.95 0.56
C ASP A 398 -19.54 -13.42 0.96
N PRO A 399 -20.28 -14.02 1.87
CA PRO A 399 -21.46 -13.48 2.58
C PRO A 399 -21.16 -12.39 3.63
N GLY A 400 -19.90 -12.20 4.05
CA GLY A 400 -19.50 -11.24 5.05
C GLY A 400 -19.85 -11.65 6.50
N PRO A 401 -19.69 -10.75 7.49
CA PRO A 401 -20.13 -10.94 8.87
C PRO A 401 -21.59 -11.36 8.98
N ALA A 402 -21.94 -12.10 10.03
CA ALA A 402 -23.33 -12.55 10.26
C ALA A 402 -24.31 -11.37 10.31
N CYS A 403 -23.90 -10.25 10.90
CA CYS A 403 -24.70 -9.02 10.98
C CYS A 403 -25.01 -8.37 9.61
N TYR A 404 -24.37 -8.78 8.51
CA TYR A 404 -24.72 -8.31 7.17
C TYR A 404 -25.99 -8.95 6.63
N GLY A 405 -26.46 -10.03 7.26
CA GLY A 405 -27.73 -10.67 6.92
C GLY A 405 -27.72 -11.49 5.62
N LYS A 406 -26.53 -11.79 5.08
CA LYS A 406 -26.36 -12.51 3.81
C LYS A 406 -26.18 -14.03 3.96
N GLY A 407 -26.56 -14.59 5.11
CA GLY A 407 -26.59 -16.04 5.34
C GLY A 407 -25.34 -16.62 6.04
N ASN A 408 -24.35 -15.84 6.40
CA ASN A 408 -23.26 -16.32 7.25
C ASN A 408 -23.77 -16.60 8.66
N MET A 409 -23.42 -17.76 9.20
CA MET A 409 -23.82 -18.23 10.53
C MET A 409 -22.62 -18.38 11.49
N THR A 410 -21.40 -18.17 11.00
CA THR A 410 -20.18 -18.21 11.81
C THR A 410 -19.82 -16.80 12.25
N PRO A 411 -19.62 -16.52 13.57
CA PRO A 411 -19.34 -15.17 14.02
C PRO A 411 -17.98 -14.70 13.55
N THR A 412 -17.88 -13.40 13.33
CA THR A 412 -16.64 -12.70 12.95
C THR A 412 -16.21 -11.74 14.06
N VAL A 413 -15.04 -11.08 13.90
CA VAL A 413 -14.60 -9.99 14.79
C VAL A 413 -15.63 -8.85 14.76
N THR A 414 -16.14 -8.46 13.60
CA THR A 414 -17.19 -7.44 13.48
C THR A 414 -18.47 -7.82 14.25
N ASP A 415 -18.87 -9.10 14.20
CA ASP A 415 -20.02 -9.56 14.98
C ASP A 415 -19.78 -9.44 16.50
N ALA A 416 -18.55 -9.75 16.94
CA ALA A 416 -18.16 -9.56 18.33
C ALA A 416 -18.21 -8.08 18.73
N ASP A 417 -17.72 -7.16 17.89
CA ASP A 417 -17.75 -5.71 18.14
C ASP A 417 -19.18 -5.16 18.23
N VAL A 418 -20.10 -5.68 17.40
CA VAL A 418 -21.54 -5.34 17.47
C VAL A 418 -22.16 -5.86 18.77
N VAL A 419 -21.83 -7.09 19.19
CA VAL A 419 -22.32 -7.68 20.44
C VAL A 419 -21.81 -6.93 21.65
N LEU A 420 -20.52 -6.58 21.69
CA LEU A 420 -19.87 -5.82 22.74
C LEU A 420 -20.37 -4.37 22.84
N GLY A 421 -20.98 -3.84 21.76
CA GLY A 421 -21.45 -2.47 21.66
C GLY A 421 -20.38 -1.47 21.20
N TYR A 422 -19.26 -1.93 20.68
CA TYR A 422 -18.23 -1.05 20.07
C TYR A 422 -18.72 -0.44 18.75
N ILE A 423 -19.53 -1.17 17.99
CA ILE A 423 -20.16 -0.73 16.75
C ILE A 423 -21.66 -0.56 16.95
N ASP A 424 -22.20 0.57 16.52
CA ASP A 424 -23.64 0.83 16.46
C ASP A 424 -24.22 0.17 15.20
N PRO A 425 -25.16 -0.77 15.34
CA PRO A 425 -25.76 -1.43 14.18
C PRO A 425 -26.56 -0.47 13.29
N ASP A 426 -27.08 0.63 13.83
CA ASP A 426 -27.85 1.62 13.08
C ASP A 426 -26.99 2.73 12.46
N ASN A 427 -25.73 2.88 12.91
CA ASN A 427 -24.80 3.94 12.45
C ASN A 427 -23.60 3.42 11.67
N PHE A 428 -23.64 2.19 11.16
CA PHE A 428 -22.53 1.65 10.38
C PHE A 428 -22.37 2.39 9.04
N LEU A 429 -21.13 2.83 8.73
CA LEU A 429 -20.81 3.69 7.59
C LEU A 429 -21.68 4.97 7.54
N GLY A 430 -21.89 5.62 8.72
CA GLY A 430 -22.74 6.79 8.82
C GLY A 430 -24.23 6.50 8.55
N GLY A 431 -24.70 5.32 8.91
CA GLY A 431 -26.10 4.88 8.75
C GLY A 431 -26.46 4.40 7.33
N ARG A 432 -25.49 4.31 6.42
CA ARG A 432 -25.73 3.82 5.05
C ARG A 432 -26.01 2.31 4.98
N ILE A 433 -25.50 1.56 5.92
CA ILE A 433 -25.73 0.12 6.04
C ILE A 433 -26.24 -0.14 7.46
N LYS A 434 -27.38 -0.82 7.55
CA LYS A 434 -27.90 -1.31 8.84
C LYS A 434 -27.40 -2.71 9.09
N LEU A 435 -26.86 -2.95 10.28
CA LEU A 435 -26.39 -4.26 10.73
C LEU A 435 -27.48 -4.95 11.56
N ASP A 436 -27.58 -6.26 11.39
CA ASP A 436 -28.51 -7.09 12.18
C ASP A 436 -27.83 -7.63 13.44
N ARG A 437 -27.99 -6.91 14.56
CA ARG A 437 -27.43 -7.31 15.85
C ARG A 437 -27.95 -8.67 16.33
N ALA A 438 -29.19 -9.05 15.99
CA ALA A 438 -29.74 -10.32 16.39
C ALA A 438 -29.00 -11.51 15.77
N LYS A 439 -28.59 -11.38 14.50
CA LYS A 439 -27.77 -12.38 13.82
C LYS A 439 -26.36 -12.47 14.39
N SER A 440 -25.74 -11.36 14.79
CA SER A 440 -24.47 -11.40 15.51
C SER A 440 -24.59 -12.14 16.84
N LEU A 441 -25.65 -11.84 17.63
CA LEU A 441 -25.91 -12.53 18.90
C LEU A 441 -26.10 -14.03 18.70
N GLU A 442 -26.92 -14.44 17.70
CA GLU A 442 -27.15 -15.86 17.37
C GLU A 442 -25.86 -16.58 16.98
N ALA A 443 -25.04 -15.95 16.12
CA ALA A 443 -23.78 -16.52 15.68
C ALA A 443 -22.78 -16.70 16.84
N VAL A 444 -22.63 -15.68 17.71
CA VAL A 444 -21.74 -15.74 18.88
C VAL A 444 -22.26 -16.75 19.91
N GLU A 445 -23.59 -16.82 20.12
CA GLU A 445 -24.21 -17.77 21.07
C GLU A 445 -23.92 -19.23 20.72
N ARG A 446 -23.85 -19.57 19.43
CA ARG A 446 -23.50 -20.94 18.99
C ARG A 446 -22.11 -21.33 19.46
N VAL A 447 -21.14 -20.44 19.28
CA VAL A 447 -19.74 -20.64 19.73
C VAL A 447 -19.70 -20.65 21.28
N ALA A 448 -20.43 -19.75 21.95
CA ALA A 448 -20.49 -19.64 23.39
C ALA A 448 -20.99 -20.95 24.04
N LYS A 449 -22.05 -21.57 23.48
CA LYS A 449 -22.59 -22.87 23.97
C LYS A 449 -21.55 -23.99 23.81
N GLU A 450 -20.78 -23.99 22.76
CA GLU A 450 -19.79 -25.04 22.48
C GLU A 450 -18.58 -24.98 23.43
N ILE A 451 -18.19 -23.77 23.88
CA ILE A 451 -17.05 -23.56 24.77
C ILE A 451 -17.45 -23.35 26.25
N GLY A 452 -18.77 -23.30 26.53
CA GLY A 452 -19.29 -23.16 27.91
C GLY A 452 -19.11 -21.76 28.53
N LEU A 453 -19.07 -20.71 27.74
CA LEU A 453 -18.95 -19.31 28.17
C LEU A 453 -20.24 -18.53 27.91
N SER A 454 -20.41 -17.38 28.57
CA SER A 454 -21.48 -16.44 28.21
C SER A 454 -21.22 -15.81 26.83
N VAL A 455 -22.29 -15.30 26.19
CA VAL A 455 -22.20 -14.61 24.89
C VAL A 455 -21.23 -13.42 24.97
N MET A 456 -21.28 -12.64 26.06
CA MET A 456 -20.40 -11.47 26.22
C MET A 456 -18.92 -11.86 26.42
N GLU A 457 -18.66 -12.90 27.22
CA GLU A 457 -17.27 -13.41 27.38
C GLU A 457 -16.73 -14.00 26.09
N THR A 458 -17.57 -14.68 25.32
CA THR A 458 -17.20 -15.23 24.01
C THR A 458 -16.87 -14.11 22.99
N ALA A 459 -17.74 -13.08 22.89
CA ALA A 459 -17.48 -11.92 22.05
C ALA A 459 -16.18 -11.20 22.48
N ALA A 460 -15.98 -10.99 23.78
CA ALA A 460 -14.75 -10.41 24.33
C ALA A 460 -13.52 -11.29 24.03
N GLY A 461 -13.66 -12.61 24.09
CA GLY A 461 -12.62 -13.58 23.73
C GLY A 461 -12.25 -13.52 22.24
N ILE A 462 -13.24 -13.36 21.34
CA ILE A 462 -13.02 -13.20 19.90
C ILE A 462 -12.19 -11.94 19.62
N ALA A 463 -12.62 -10.79 20.15
CA ALA A 463 -11.92 -9.52 19.99
C ALA A 463 -10.47 -9.61 20.54
N LYS A 464 -10.33 -10.14 21.76
CA LYS A 464 -9.03 -10.27 22.44
C LYS A 464 -8.04 -11.15 21.68
N ILE A 465 -8.48 -12.29 21.13
CA ILE A 465 -7.62 -13.17 20.33
C ILE A 465 -7.13 -12.44 19.06
N ALA A 466 -8.01 -11.69 18.40
CA ALA A 466 -7.61 -10.88 17.24
C ALA A 466 -6.57 -9.82 17.63
N GLU A 467 -6.80 -9.07 18.71
CA GLU A 467 -5.93 -8.02 19.23
C GLU A 467 -4.54 -8.55 19.64
N PHE A 468 -4.48 -9.73 20.27
CA PHE A 468 -3.19 -10.35 20.62
C PHE A 468 -2.41 -10.83 19.39
N LYS A 469 -3.10 -11.38 18.38
CA LYS A 469 -2.46 -11.70 17.10
C LYS A 469 -1.88 -10.46 16.41
N MET A 470 -2.59 -9.33 16.48
CA MET A 470 -2.09 -8.04 15.98
C MET A 470 -0.85 -7.58 16.76
N ALA A 471 -0.88 -7.65 18.09
CA ALA A 471 0.29 -7.34 18.92
C ALA A 471 1.49 -8.25 18.59
N ASP A 472 1.25 -9.54 18.38
CA ASP A 472 2.31 -10.51 18.07
C ASP A 472 2.98 -10.25 16.73
N ILE A 473 2.20 -9.96 15.66
CA ILE A 473 2.82 -9.63 14.37
C ILE A 473 3.59 -8.31 14.42
N ILE A 474 3.10 -7.31 15.15
CA ILE A 474 3.84 -6.05 15.35
C ILE A 474 5.15 -6.32 16.09
N ARG A 475 5.09 -7.08 17.20
CA ARG A 475 6.29 -7.45 17.98
C ARG A 475 7.29 -8.21 17.11
N LYS A 476 6.83 -9.22 16.36
CA LYS A 476 7.66 -9.97 15.43
C LYS A 476 8.33 -9.04 14.42
N THR A 477 7.54 -8.23 13.73
CA THR A 477 8.03 -7.33 12.66
C THR A 477 9.06 -6.31 13.16
N THR A 478 8.89 -5.79 14.39
CA THR A 478 9.83 -4.83 14.99
C THR A 478 11.09 -5.51 15.50
N VAL A 479 10.95 -6.60 16.27
CA VAL A 479 12.10 -7.28 16.91
C VAL A 479 12.99 -7.95 15.88
N GLU A 480 12.45 -8.59 14.83
CA GLU A 480 13.23 -9.18 13.75
C GLU A 480 14.10 -8.14 13.01
N LYS A 481 13.75 -6.86 13.09
CA LYS A 481 14.53 -5.75 12.52
C LYS A 481 15.45 -5.07 13.54
N GLY A 482 15.52 -5.59 14.77
CA GLY A 482 16.32 -5.03 15.85
C GLY A 482 15.73 -3.74 16.45
N PHE A 483 14.41 -3.55 16.40
CA PHE A 483 13.72 -2.40 16.95
C PHE A 483 12.91 -2.77 18.19
N ASP A 484 12.84 -1.84 19.15
CA ASP A 484 11.92 -1.90 20.29
C ASP A 484 10.61 -1.18 19.91
N PRO A 485 9.45 -1.86 19.94
CA PRO A 485 8.17 -1.22 19.60
C PRO A 485 7.84 -0.02 20.53
N ARG A 486 8.39 0.04 21.73
CA ARG A 486 8.16 1.13 22.71
C ARG A 486 8.75 2.47 22.25
N ASP A 487 9.70 2.44 21.32
CA ASP A 487 10.33 3.64 20.74
C ASP A 487 9.53 4.23 19.56
N PHE A 488 8.36 3.64 19.27
CA PHE A 488 7.54 4.00 18.12
C PHE A 488 6.17 4.56 18.54
N THR A 489 5.59 5.37 17.67
CA THR A 489 4.16 5.71 17.70
C THR A 489 3.41 4.79 16.75
N VAL A 490 2.32 4.18 17.23
CA VAL A 490 1.44 3.40 16.35
C VAL A 490 0.49 4.34 15.60
N PHE A 491 0.47 4.26 14.27
CA PHE A 491 -0.54 4.89 13.44
C PHE A 491 -1.58 3.85 13.07
N ALA A 492 -2.80 3.99 13.60
CA ALA A 492 -3.88 3.02 13.41
C ALA A 492 -4.93 3.58 12.45
N PHE A 493 -5.14 2.86 11.33
CA PHE A 493 -6.07 3.24 10.29
C PHE A 493 -6.78 2.01 9.68
N GLY A 494 -7.54 2.21 8.60
CA GLY A 494 -8.48 1.22 8.10
C GLY A 494 -9.82 1.27 8.84
N GLY A 495 -10.82 0.58 8.32
CA GLY A 495 -12.18 0.63 8.86
C GLY A 495 -12.33 0.05 10.27
N ALA A 496 -11.52 -0.96 10.61
CA ALA A 496 -11.57 -1.65 11.91
C ALA A 496 -10.36 -1.34 12.82
N GLY A 497 -9.26 -0.80 12.29
CA GLY A 497 -8.04 -0.54 13.06
C GLY A 497 -8.24 0.29 14.31
N PRO A 498 -8.91 1.44 14.27
CA PRO A 498 -9.13 2.30 15.44
C PRO A 498 -9.99 1.66 16.56
N VAL A 499 -10.81 0.64 16.23
CA VAL A 499 -11.62 -0.08 17.22
C VAL A 499 -10.72 -0.85 18.19
N HIS A 500 -9.67 -1.49 17.69
CA HIS A 500 -8.81 -2.40 18.44
C HIS A 500 -7.47 -1.78 18.87
N ALA A 501 -7.13 -0.60 18.32
CA ALA A 501 -5.82 0.03 18.51
C ALA A 501 -5.44 0.27 19.97
N GLY A 502 -6.40 0.62 20.81
CA GLY A 502 -6.17 0.87 22.23
C GLY A 502 -5.71 -0.37 23.00
N VAL A 503 -6.12 -1.58 22.58
CA VAL A 503 -5.78 -2.83 23.26
C VAL A 503 -4.44 -3.37 22.74
N PHE A 504 -4.28 -3.64 21.44
CA PHE A 504 -3.04 -4.23 20.95
C PHE A 504 -1.82 -3.33 21.18
N SER A 505 -2.00 -2.02 21.17
CA SER A 505 -0.90 -1.08 21.43
C SER A 505 -0.49 -1.06 22.92
N ARG A 506 -1.44 -1.22 23.84
CA ARG A 506 -1.14 -1.39 25.27
C ARG A 506 -0.29 -2.63 25.53
N GLU A 507 -0.59 -3.74 24.86
CA GLU A 507 0.17 -5.00 24.96
C GLU A 507 1.61 -4.88 24.43
N LEU A 508 1.87 -3.92 23.56
CA LEU A 508 3.21 -3.61 23.05
C LEU A 508 3.99 -2.65 23.97
N GLY A 509 3.30 -1.98 24.90
CA GLY A 509 3.88 -0.98 25.78
C GLY A 509 4.23 0.34 25.07
N VAL A 510 3.64 0.63 23.90
CA VAL A 510 3.83 1.91 23.21
C VAL A 510 3.15 3.04 23.99
N GLN A 511 3.71 4.24 23.92
CA GLN A 511 3.23 5.37 24.71
C GLN A 511 2.01 6.07 24.08
N LYS A 512 1.88 6.00 22.76
CA LYS A 512 0.86 6.73 22.02
C LYS A 512 0.40 5.99 20.76
N VAL A 513 -0.91 6.04 20.51
CA VAL A 513 -1.52 5.66 19.23
C VAL A 513 -2.05 6.93 18.57
N LEU A 514 -1.82 7.06 17.27
CA LEU A 514 -2.37 8.14 16.46
C LEU A 514 -3.33 7.55 15.42
N ILE A 515 -4.58 8.01 15.43
CA ILE A 515 -5.56 7.77 14.38
C ILE A 515 -5.50 8.99 13.44
N PRO A 516 -5.02 8.83 12.20
CA PRO A 516 -4.70 9.95 11.35
C PRO A 516 -5.96 10.63 10.80
N LEU A 517 -5.96 11.98 10.84
CA LEU A 517 -6.95 12.84 10.21
C LEU A 517 -8.37 12.28 10.30
N ASN A 518 -9.01 12.44 11.44
CA ASN A 518 -10.26 11.81 11.91
C ASN A 518 -11.37 11.54 10.85
N ARG A 519 -11.35 12.28 9.73
CA ARG A 519 -12.37 12.17 8.67
C ARG A 519 -11.99 11.20 7.56
N ILE A 520 -10.73 10.75 7.50
CA ILE A 520 -10.21 9.93 6.40
C ILE A 520 -9.41 8.72 6.87
N ALA A 521 -9.44 8.39 8.16
CA ALA A 521 -8.68 7.24 8.69
C ALA A 521 -9.03 5.92 7.98
N SER A 522 -10.27 5.71 7.56
CA SER A 522 -10.68 4.52 6.82
C SER A 522 -10.35 4.58 5.32
N THR A 523 -10.01 5.76 4.79
CA THR A 523 -9.59 5.98 3.39
C THR A 523 -8.12 6.40 3.31
N TRP A 524 -7.32 6.02 4.32
CA TRP A 524 -5.94 6.44 4.51
C TRP A 524 -5.03 6.04 3.35
N CYS A 525 -5.24 4.84 2.77
CA CYS A 525 -4.50 4.38 1.61
C CYS A 525 -4.78 5.26 0.36
N ALA A 526 -6.02 5.69 0.15
CA ALA A 526 -6.34 6.62 -0.92
C ALA A 526 -5.70 8.02 -0.70
N PHE A 527 -5.63 8.49 0.56
CA PHE A 527 -4.87 9.70 0.89
C PHE A 527 -3.38 9.51 0.60
N GLY A 528 -2.82 8.33 0.91
CA GLY A 528 -1.44 7.99 0.58
C GLY A 528 -1.18 7.99 -0.93
N ALA A 529 -2.12 7.51 -1.73
CA ALA A 529 -2.03 7.62 -3.18
C ALA A 529 -2.03 9.11 -3.63
N ALA A 530 -2.91 9.96 -3.06
CA ALA A 530 -2.95 11.39 -3.38
C ALA A 530 -1.68 12.14 -3.00
N THR A 531 -0.96 11.69 -1.95
CA THR A 531 0.26 12.33 -1.45
C THR A 531 1.55 11.65 -1.93
N ALA A 532 1.44 10.61 -2.76
CA ALA A 532 2.59 9.85 -3.22
C ALA A 532 3.49 10.68 -4.14
N ASP A 533 4.77 10.74 -3.80
CA ASP A 533 5.80 11.27 -4.69
C ASP A 533 6.02 10.34 -5.88
N ILE A 534 6.47 10.90 -7.00
CA ILE A 534 6.96 10.08 -8.10
C ILE A 534 8.31 9.49 -7.66
N LEU A 535 8.41 8.15 -7.66
CA LEU A 535 9.58 7.43 -7.17
C LEU A 535 10.00 6.34 -8.15
N HIS A 536 11.25 6.42 -8.62
CA HIS A 536 11.90 5.34 -9.34
C HIS A 536 13.08 4.79 -8.54
N VAL A 537 13.13 3.48 -8.45
CA VAL A 537 14.24 2.75 -7.83
C VAL A 537 15.00 2.02 -8.93
N HIS A 538 16.29 2.30 -9.04
CA HIS A 538 17.18 1.60 -9.96
C HIS A 538 18.25 0.89 -9.15
N GLU A 539 18.46 -0.37 -9.48
CA GLU A 539 19.42 -1.24 -8.82
C GLU A 539 20.40 -1.83 -9.84
N GLN A 540 21.64 -2.00 -9.41
CA GLN A 540 22.66 -2.70 -10.17
C GLN A 540 23.45 -3.58 -9.25
N VAL A 541 23.54 -4.87 -9.59
CA VAL A 541 24.37 -5.83 -8.85
C VAL A 541 25.78 -5.81 -9.40
N ASP A 542 26.71 -5.49 -8.51
CA ASP A 542 28.13 -5.60 -8.75
C ASP A 542 28.86 -5.95 -7.46
N ILE A 543 29.30 -7.21 -7.35
CA ILE A 543 29.92 -7.72 -6.11
C ILE A 543 31.35 -7.21 -6.02
N GLN A 544 31.59 -6.30 -5.09
CA GLN A 544 32.91 -5.76 -4.77
C GLN A 544 33.35 -6.24 -3.39
N SER A 545 34.52 -6.83 -3.29
CA SER A 545 35.13 -7.23 -2.00
C SER A 545 36.13 -6.18 -1.54
N SER A 546 36.21 -5.96 -0.22
CA SER A 546 37.23 -5.06 0.36
C SER A 546 38.65 -5.61 0.14
N PRO A 547 39.67 -4.75 -0.13
CA PRO A 547 39.62 -3.29 -0.18
C PRO A 547 38.89 -2.75 -1.42
N PHE A 548 37.95 -1.84 -1.21
CA PHE A 548 37.07 -1.33 -2.24
C PHE A 548 37.76 -0.34 -3.17
N LYS A 549 37.45 -0.40 -4.49
CA LYS A 549 37.94 0.53 -5.52
C LYS A 549 36.97 1.69 -5.69
N LEU A 550 37.25 2.86 -5.11
CA LEU A 550 36.38 4.04 -5.17
C LEU A 550 36.07 4.50 -6.59
N SER A 551 37.02 4.39 -7.55
CA SER A 551 36.79 4.76 -8.95
C SER A 551 35.65 3.93 -9.55
N HIS A 552 35.68 2.63 -9.34
CA HIS A 552 34.65 1.72 -9.86
C HIS A 552 33.28 1.95 -9.20
N ILE A 553 33.25 2.15 -7.86
CA ILE A 553 32.02 2.49 -7.15
C ILE A 553 31.42 3.78 -7.72
N ASN A 554 32.22 4.80 -7.94
CA ASN A 554 31.77 6.08 -8.48
C ASN A 554 31.28 5.97 -9.94
N GLU A 555 31.84 5.08 -10.74
CA GLU A 555 31.34 4.76 -12.07
C GLU A 555 29.93 4.13 -12.02
N LEU A 556 29.73 3.15 -11.15
CA LEU A 556 28.40 2.53 -10.94
C LEU A 556 27.36 3.55 -10.47
N LEU A 557 27.70 4.40 -9.52
CA LEU A 557 26.82 5.47 -9.05
C LEU A 557 26.47 6.47 -10.16
N ALA A 558 27.42 6.80 -11.03
CA ALA A 558 27.19 7.68 -12.17
C ALA A 558 26.27 7.05 -13.21
N GLN A 559 26.43 5.75 -13.51
CA GLN A 559 25.57 5.01 -14.43
C GLN A 559 24.13 4.97 -13.89
N LEU A 560 23.94 4.59 -12.63
CA LEU A 560 22.63 4.56 -11.97
C LEU A 560 21.97 5.94 -11.94
N THR A 561 22.74 6.99 -11.66
CA THR A 561 22.26 8.38 -11.69
C THR A 561 21.76 8.77 -13.08
N THR A 562 22.49 8.39 -14.11
CA THR A 562 22.13 8.67 -15.52
C THR A 562 20.82 7.95 -15.89
N HIS A 563 20.68 6.68 -15.54
CA HIS A 563 19.45 5.91 -15.80
C HIS A 563 18.25 6.52 -15.07
N ALA A 564 18.43 6.87 -13.78
CA ALA A 564 17.38 7.49 -12.98
C ALA A 564 16.93 8.85 -13.54
N ALA A 565 17.88 9.68 -13.96
CA ALA A 565 17.59 10.97 -14.58
C ALA A 565 16.86 10.83 -15.94
N ALA A 566 17.25 9.83 -16.74
CA ALA A 566 16.60 9.54 -18.02
C ALA A 566 15.12 9.10 -17.81
N GLN A 567 14.86 8.25 -16.81
CA GLN A 567 13.50 7.84 -16.48
C GLN A 567 12.64 9.01 -16.01
N MET A 568 13.14 9.83 -15.07
CA MET A 568 12.43 11.02 -14.60
C MET A 568 12.13 12.00 -15.74
N LYS A 569 13.07 12.19 -16.67
CA LYS A 569 12.85 13.00 -17.87
C LYS A 569 11.78 12.42 -18.78
N LYS A 570 11.73 11.11 -18.95
CA LYS A 570 10.70 10.40 -19.73
C LYS A 570 9.30 10.63 -19.13
N ASP A 571 9.20 10.71 -17.79
CA ASP A 571 7.97 11.02 -17.08
C ASP A 571 7.65 12.54 -17.04
N GLY A 572 8.41 13.36 -17.79
CA GLY A 572 8.18 14.81 -17.91
C GLY A 572 8.68 15.63 -16.71
N ILE A 573 9.50 15.06 -15.83
CA ILE A 573 9.96 15.72 -14.62
C ILE A 573 11.26 16.47 -14.86
N SER A 574 11.27 17.75 -14.46
CA SER A 574 12.47 18.59 -14.51
C SER A 574 13.54 18.08 -13.54
N ALA A 575 14.80 18.06 -14.00
CA ALA A 575 15.94 17.63 -13.19
C ALA A 575 16.09 18.44 -11.87
N SER A 576 15.65 19.68 -11.83
CA SER A 576 15.69 20.53 -10.63
C SER A 576 14.74 20.06 -9.52
N LYS A 577 13.72 19.28 -9.87
CA LYS A 577 12.75 18.72 -8.91
C LYS A 577 13.14 17.34 -8.41
N VAL A 578 14.16 16.71 -8.98
CA VAL A 578 14.58 15.34 -8.63
C VAL A 578 15.55 15.36 -7.46
N LYS A 579 15.19 14.65 -6.39
CA LYS A 579 16.08 14.35 -5.26
C LYS A 579 16.57 12.90 -5.38
N LEU A 580 17.87 12.70 -5.30
CA LEU A 580 18.50 11.39 -5.35
C LEU A 580 18.95 10.96 -3.96
N SER A 581 18.71 9.71 -3.61
CA SER A 581 19.32 9.04 -2.45
C SER A 581 19.92 7.72 -2.89
N PHE A 582 20.99 7.29 -2.20
CA PHE A 582 21.77 6.13 -2.58
C PHE A 582 21.90 5.18 -1.38
N SER A 583 21.88 3.88 -1.66
CA SER A 583 22.15 2.85 -0.68
C SER A 583 22.92 1.69 -1.32
N ILE A 584 23.59 0.90 -0.50
CA ILE A 584 24.27 -0.32 -0.91
C ILE A 584 23.85 -1.45 0.01
N ASP A 585 23.54 -2.61 -0.57
CA ASP A 585 23.41 -3.85 0.20
C ASP A 585 24.81 -4.39 0.45
N MET A 586 25.16 -4.56 1.73
CA MET A 586 26.48 -5.01 2.18
C MET A 586 26.37 -6.27 3.04
N ARG A 587 27.43 -7.05 3.05
CA ARG A 587 27.54 -8.26 3.90
C ARG A 587 28.99 -8.57 4.28
N HIS A 588 29.18 -9.38 5.28
CA HIS A 588 30.48 -10.04 5.47
C HIS A 588 30.70 -11.08 4.37
N ARG A 589 31.93 -11.17 3.86
CA ARG A 589 32.25 -12.11 2.80
C ARG A 589 31.91 -13.54 3.19
N GLY A 590 31.20 -14.24 2.31
CA GLY A 590 30.75 -15.61 2.52
C GLY A 590 29.40 -15.74 3.21
N GLN A 591 28.76 -14.62 3.61
CA GLN A 591 27.38 -14.62 4.08
C GLN A 591 26.38 -14.51 2.92
N ILE A 592 25.17 -14.97 3.14
CA ILE A 592 24.07 -14.90 2.18
C ILE A 592 23.22 -13.65 2.44
N ASN A 593 23.00 -13.32 3.72
CA ASN A 593 22.14 -12.20 4.11
C ASN A 593 22.86 -10.87 3.94
N GLU A 594 22.18 -9.95 3.32
CA GLU A 594 22.65 -8.59 3.02
C GLU A 594 21.97 -7.59 3.94
N VAL A 595 22.66 -6.52 4.27
CA VAL A 595 22.15 -5.40 5.07
C VAL A 595 22.23 -4.15 4.23
N GLU A 596 21.08 -3.48 4.02
CA GLU A 596 21.03 -2.20 3.31
C GLU A 596 21.62 -1.10 4.19
N VAL A 597 22.61 -0.38 3.62
CA VAL A 597 23.30 0.75 4.25
C VAL A 597 23.21 1.97 3.33
N GLU A 598 22.86 3.11 3.90
CA GLU A 598 22.83 4.35 3.13
C GLU A 598 24.23 4.87 2.83
N LEU A 599 24.37 5.39 1.61
CA LEU A 599 25.60 6.06 1.22
C LEU A 599 25.56 7.54 1.65
N PRO A 600 26.55 8.01 2.41
CA PRO A 600 26.75 9.43 2.66
C PRO A 600 27.37 10.10 1.43
N VAL A 601 26.57 10.28 0.39
CA VAL A 601 27.01 10.88 -0.87
C VAL A 601 26.64 12.36 -0.89
N LEU A 602 27.64 13.20 -1.12
CA LEU A 602 27.41 14.61 -1.49
C LEU A 602 26.97 14.66 -2.95
N ALA A 603 25.67 14.78 -3.17
CA ALA A 603 25.13 15.06 -4.51
C ALA A 603 25.40 16.52 -4.90
N ALA A 604 26.64 16.83 -5.27
CA ALA A 604 26.99 18.15 -5.79
C ALA A 604 26.82 18.15 -7.32
N ARG A 605 25.97 19.03 -7.84
CA ARG A 605 25.73 19.27 -9.27
C ARG A 605 25.35 18.02 -10.08
N GLY A 606 24.51 17.11 -9.53
CA GLY A 606 24.01 15.93 -10.26
C GLY A 606 25.04 14.80 -10.42
N LYS A 607 26.19 14.86 -9.76
CA LYS A 607 27.17 13.77 -9.70
C LYS A 607 27.25 13.23 -8.28
N ALA A 608 26.89 11.96 -8.11
CA ALA A 608 27.08 11.24 -6.87
C ALA A 608 28.53 10.77 -6.78
N GLN A 609 29.27 11.20 -5.76
CA GLN A 609 30.64 10.73 -5.51
C GLN A 609 30.82 10.33 -4.06
N LEU A 610 31.31 9.11 -3.87
CA LEU A 610 31.77 8.62 -2.59
C LEU A 610 33.22 9.01 -2.39
N SER A 611 33.52 9.69 -1.29
CA SER A 611 34.90 10.07 -0.90
C SER A 611 35.53 8.96 -0.03
N PRO A 612 36.86 8.98 0.19
CA PRO A 612 37.52 8.07 1.14
C PRO A 612 36.92 8.14 2.56
N ALA A 613 36.60 9.35 3.05
CA ALA A 613 35.95 9.52 4.34
C ALA A 613 34.51 8.99 4.33
N GLY A 614 33.79 9.16 3.22
CA GLY A 614 32.46 8.58 3.03
C GLY A 614 32.48 7.05 3.03
N LEU A 615 33.52 6.42 2.46
CA LEU A 615 33.69 4.97 2.51
C LEU A 615 33.94 4.46 3.94
N GLN A 616 34.72 5.17 4.74
CA GLN A 616 34.91 4.83 6.15
C GLN A 616 33.60 4.95 6.94
N ALA A 617 32.84 6.05 6.73
CA ALA A 617 31.54 6.24 7.36
C ALA A 617 30.52 5.14 6.95
N LEU A 618 30.55 4.71 5.68
CA LEU A 618 29.71 3.62 5.19
C LEU A 618 30.05 2.28 5.89
N ASN A 619 31.31 1.94 6.02
CA ASN A 619 31.74 0.72 6.73
C ASN A 619 31.29 0.75 8.19
N GLN A 620 31.45 1.88 8.86
CA GLN A 620 31.01 2.05 10.25
C GLN A 620 29.47 1.90 10.37
N ALA A 621 28.71 2.53 9.46
CA ALA A 621 27.27 2.40 9.43
C ALA A 621 26.80 0.96 9.17
N PHE A 622 27.55 0.19 8.36
CA PHE A 622 27.31 -1.24 8.19
C PHE A 622 27.45 -2.01 9.51
N TYR A 623 28.56 -1.82 10.23
CA TYR A 623 28.78 -2.52 11.51
C TYR A 623 27.68 -2.18 12.53
N GLU A 624 27.36 -0.91 12.67
CA GLU A 624 26.29 -0.45 13.57
C GLU A 624 24.94 -1.07 13.22
N ARG A 625 24.60 -1.08 11.92
CA ARG A 625 23.35 -1.65 11.45
C ARG A 625 23.32 -3.18 11.60
N TYR A 626 24.44 -3.84 11.30
CA TYR A 626 24.59 -5.28 11.44
C TYR A 626 24.41 -5.71 12.90
N GLU A 627 25.08 -5.04 13.84
CA GLU A 627 24.95 -5.32 15.28
C GLU A 627 23.54 -4.99 15.83
N ALA A 628 22.86 -4.00 15.28
CA ALA A 628 21.47 -3.73 15.65
C ALA A 628 20.51 -4.87 15.25
N ILE A 629 20.81 -5.57 14.15
CA ILE A 629 19.99 -6.70 13.67
C ILE A 629 20.37 -8.01 14.36
N TYR A 630 21.66 -8.31 14.45
CA TYR A 630 22.16 -9.62 14.88
C TYR A 630 22.69 -9.66 16.31
N GLY A 631 22.69 -8.53 17.00
CA GLY A 631 23.17 -8.39 18.37
C GLY A 631 24.56 -7.77 18.47
N LYS A 632 24.80 -7.06 19.57
CA LYS A 632 26.09 -6.39 19.85
C LYS A 632 27.24 -7.38 19.87
N GLY A 633 28.33 -7.07 19.15
CA GLY A 633 29.51 -7.93 19.01
C GLY A 633 29.36 -9.05 17.97
N SER A 634 28.28 -9.06 17.18
CA SER A 634 28.11 -10.03 16.09
C SER A 634 28.89 -9.66 14.83
N SER A 635 29.34 -8.43 14.70
CA SER A 635 30.17 -7.99 13.58
C SER A 635 31.65 -8.31 13.81
N TYR A 636 32.34 -8.68 12.73
CA TYR A 636 33.78 -8.97 12.75
C TYR A 636 34.51 -7.93 11.94
N ALA A 637 35.16 -6.97 12.60
CA ALA A 637 35.86 -5.87 11.94
C ALA A 637 37.00 -6.36 11.01
N ASP A 638 37.61 -7.52 11.33
CA ASP A 638 38.67 -8.13 10.52
C ASP A 638 38.15 -8.95 9.33
N ALA A 639 36.85 -9.25 9.29
CA ALA A 639 36.27 -9.96 8.15
C ALA A 639 36.15 -9.02 6.96
N ARG A 640 36.49 -9.53 5.78
CA ARG A 640 36.29 -8.78 4.53
C ARG A 640 34.81 -8.48 4.33
N LEU A 641 34.52 -7.27 3.88
CA LEU A 641 33.17 -6.84 3.50
C LEU A 641 32.96 -7.02 1.99
N GLU A 642 31.72 -7.25 1.63
CA GLU A 642 31.25 -7.24 0.25
C GLU A 642 30.15 -6.19 0.10
N MET A 643 30.25 -5.36 -0.96
CA MET A 643 29.16 -4.57 -1.51
C MET A 643 28.53 -5.39 -2.63
N VAL A 644 27.23 -5.53 -2.65
CA VAL A 644 26.52 -6.45 -3.56
C VAL A 644 25.59 -5.72 -4.50
N THR A 645 24.62 -4.96 -3.99
CA THR A 645 23.63 -4.23 -4.78
C THR A 645 23.79 -2.74 -4.56
N PHE A 646 24.04 -2.01 -5.63
CA PHE A 646 24.04 -0.55 -5.64
C PHE A 646 22.65 -0.05 -6.02
N ARG A 647 22.11 0.89 -5.25
CA ARG A 647 20.73 1.38 -5.44
C ARG A 647 20.69 2.90 -5.45
N VAL A 648 19.95 3.45 -6.43
CA VAL A 648 19.55 4.86 -6.46
C VAL A 648 18.04 4.97 -6.39
N ARG A 649 17.54 5.84 -5.51
CA ARG A 649 16.15 6.25 -5.47
C ARG A 649 16.05 7.67 -5.98
N ALA A 650 15.38 7.85 -7.11
CA ALA A 650 15.05 9.16 -7.67
C ALA A 650 13.62 9.52 -7.26
N ARG A 651 13.48 10.58 -6.50
CA ARG A 651 12.20 11.07 -5.98
C ARG A 651 11.94 12.47 -6.49
N SER A 652 10.72 12.72 -6.94
CA SER A 652 10.21 14.06 -7.21
C SER A 652 8.95 14.28 -6.39
N ALA A 653 8.98 15.29 -5.51
CA ALA A 653 7.80 15.71 -4.80
C ALA A 653 6.73 16.18 -5.81
N THR A 654 5.52 15.68 -5.65
CA THR A 654 4.40 16.03 -6.54
C THR A 654 3.94 17.45 -6.32
N GLN A 655 3.79 17.87 -5.05
CA GLN A 655 3.58 19.27 -4.61
C GLN A 655 3.83 19.39 -3.10
N GLU A 656 4.14 20.59 -2.62
CA GLU A 656 4.14 20.89 -1.18
C GLU A 656 2.69 21.04 -0.71
N LEU A 657 2.15 19.96 -0.15
CA LEU A 657 0.81 19.94 0.42
C LEU A 657 0.81 20.63 1.80
N GLN A 658 -0.07 21.61 1.95
CA GLN A 658 -0.33 22.24 3.23
C GLN A 658 -1.70 21.78 3.73
N LEU A 659 -1.72 20.98 4.79
CA LEU A 659 -2.97 20.62 5.44
C LEU A 659 -3.46 21.75 6.34
N LEU A 660 -4.76 21.95 6.37
CA LEU A 660 -5.38 22.97 7.22
C LEU A 660 -5.20 22.64 8.69
N ARG A 661 -4.71 23.61 9.46
CA ARG A 661 -4.60 23.51 10.92
C ARG A 661 -5.78 24.19 11.59
N SER A 662 -6.45 23.49 12.48
CA SER A 662 -7.56 24.04 13.23
C SER A 662 -7.11 24.84 14.46
N SER A 663 -7.84 25.90 14.81
CA SER A 663 -7.62 26.65 16.03
C SER A 663 -8.00 25.83 17.27
N ARG A 664 -7.28 26.03 18.37
CA ARG A 664 -7.55 25.34 19.63
C ARG A 664 -8.91 25.72 20.21
N LYS A 665 -9.74 24.73 20.51
CA LYS A 665 -11.00 24.88 21.25
C LYS A 665 -10.78 24.57 22.73
N ARG A 666 -11.49 25.29 23.60
CA ARG A 666 -11.45 25.09 25.06
C ARG A 666 -12.70 24.40 25.59
N THR A 667 -13.79 24.49 24.85
CA THR A 667 -15.09 23.93 25.26
C THR A 667 -15.62 23.00 24.18
N MET A 668 -16.21 21.90 24.63
CA MET A 668 -16.83 20.93 23.75
C MET A 668 -18.08 21.53 23.09
N PRO A 669 -18.20 21.49 21.75
CA PRO A 669 -19.41 22.00 21.07
C PRO A 669 -20.68 21.28 21.51
N ALA A 670 -21.81 21.96 21.48
CA ALA A 670 -23.11 21.33 21.77
C ALA A 670 -23.40 20.17 20.80
N GLY A 671 -23.94 19.07 21.33
CA GLY A 671 -24.23 17.87 20.56
C GLY A 671 -23.00 17.04 20.16
N THR A 672 -21.80 17.29 20.73
CA THR A 672 -20.65 16.39 20.59
C THR A 672 -20.89 15.10 21.35
N LEU A 673 -21.44 15.14 22.54
CA LEU A 673 -21.99 13.96 23.23
C LEU A 673 -23.35 13.65 22.59
N THR A 674 -23.45 12.56 21.84
CA THR A 674 -24.66 12.15 21.11
C THR A 674 -25.60 11.30 21.98
N GLY A 675 -25.06 10.60 22.97
CA GLY A 675 -25.84 9.74 23.84
C GLY A 675 -24.97 8.81 24.67
N HIS A 676 -25.60 7.71 25.09
CA HIS A 676 -24.94 6.63 25.84
C HIS A 676 -25.43 5.28 25.34
N ARG A 677 -24.50 4.33 25.26
CA ARG A 677 -24.78 2.93 24.87
C ARG A 677 -24.27 1.98 25.97
N SER A 678 -24.90 0.82 26.12
CA SER A 678 -24.38 -0.26 26.97
C SER A 678 -23.22 -0.93 26.23
N VAL A 679 -22.01 -0.82 26.74
CA VAL A 679 -20.79 -1.39 26.18
C VAL A 679 -20.15 -2.34 27.17
N TYR A 680 -19.79 -3.54 26.73
CA TYR A 680 -19.08 -4.50 27.57
C TYR A 680 -17.57 -4.21 27.52
N TRP A 681 -16.98 -4.02 28.70
CA TRP A 681 -15.56 -3.74 28.85
C TRP A 681 -14.85 -4.95 29.46
N SER A 682 -13.95 -5.58 28.69
CA SER A 682 -13.23 -6.78 29.10
C SER A 682 -12.40 -6.56 30.37
N ASP A 683 -11.76 -5.40 30.52
CA ASP A 683 -11.00 -5.04 31.73
C ASP A 683 -11.86 -4.89 32.98
N LEU A 684 -13.13 -4.49 32.81
CA LEU A 684 -14.10 -4.34 33.92
C LEU A 684 -14.97 -5.57 34.10
N LYS A 685 -14.94 -6.53 33.17
CA LYS A 685 -15.79 -7.74 33.11
C LYS A 685 -17.28 -7.45 33.28
N LYS A 686 -17.75 -6.31 32.79
CA LYS A 686 -19.17 -5.89 32.89
C LYS A 686 -19.53 -4.90 31.79
N SER A 687 -20.84 -4.84 31.52
CA SER A 687 -21.41 -3.78 30.68
C SER A 687 -21.57 -2.49 31.48
N VAL A 688 -21.19 -1.38 30.86
CA VAL A 688 -21.24 -0.03 31.44
C VAL A 688 -22.00 0.90 30.50
N LYS A 689 -22.79 1.81 31.02
CA LYS A 689 -23.41 2.90 30.27
C LYS A 689 -22.31 3.86 29.83
N THR A 690 -21.89 3.74 28.58
CA THR A 690 -20.70 4.40 27.99
C THR A 690 -21.12 5.61 27.17
N PRO A 691 -20.47 6.78 27.32
CA PRO A 691 -20.75 7.96 26.50
C PRO A 691 -20.28 7.75 25.06
N ILE A 692 -21.08 8.26 24.13
CA ILE A 692 -20.84 8.19 22.69
C ILE A 692 -20.63 9.62 22.18
N TYR A 693 -19.51 9.87 21.50
CA TYR A 693 -19.14 11.18 20.97
C TYR A 693 -19.13 11.19 19.44
N ASP A 694 -19.60 12.29 18.88
CA ASP A 694 -19.48 12.59 17.44
C ASP A 694 -18.05 13.07 17.14
N GLY A 695 -17.25 12.22 16.51
CA GLY A 695 -15.87 12.52 16.16
C GLY A 695 -15.71 13.71 15.21
N ALA A 696 -16.72 13.99 14.35
CA ALA A 696 -16.68 15.12 13.45
C ALA A 696 -16.75 16.49 14.18
N LYS A 697 -17.27 16.52 15.39
CA LYS A 697 -17.37 17.70 16.25
C LYS A 697 -16.20 17.87 17.21
N LEU A 698 -15.37 16.82 17.36
CA LEU A 698 -14.15 16.91 18.14
C LEU A 698 -13.08 17.70 17.37
N ALA A 699 -12.60 18.77 17.99
CA ALA A 699 -11.65 19.70 17.39
C ALA A 699 -10.38 19.82 18.25
N HIS A 700 -9.34 20.42 17.69
CA HIS A 700 -8.05 20.63 18.35
C HIS A 700 -8.19 21.13 19.80
N GLY A 701 -7.52 20.45 20.70
CA GLY A 701 -7.44 20.77 22.12
C GLY A 701 -8.57 20.17 22.98
N LEU A 702 -9.54 19.47 22.39
CA LEU A 702 -10.54 18.71 23.12
C LEU A 702 -10.00 17.34 23.53
N GLN A 703 -10.55 16.82 24.64
CA GLN A 703 -10.15 15.55 25.23
C GLN A 703 -11.36 14.71 25.60
N VAL A 704 -11.23 13.39 25.50
CA VAL A 704 -12.25 12.41 25.90
C VAL A 704 -11.57 11.35 26.74
N SER A 705 -11.99 11.23 28.01
CA SER A 705 -11.48 10.17 28.90
C SER A 705 -12.27 8.88 28.71
N GLY A 706 -11.59 7.74 28.70
CA GLY A 706 -12.21 6.43 28.67
C GLY A 706 -12.81 6.01 30.03
N PRO A 707 -13.77 5.08 30.02
CA PRO A 707 -14.32 4.36 28.87
C PRO A 707 -15.27 5.22 28.01
N ALA A 708 -15.04 5.31 26.72
CA ALA A 708 -15.85 6.08 25.78
C ALA A 708 -15.78 5.52 24.35
N ILE A 709 -16.76 5.82 23.51
CA ILE A 709 -16.71 5.55 22.07
C ILE A 709 -16.77 6.88 21.34
N VAL A 710 -15.88 7.07 20.37
CA VAL A 710 -15.94 8.19 19.43
C VAL A 710 -16.30 7.64 18.05
N GLU A 711 -17.46 8.01 17.56
CA GLU A 711 -17.98 7.59 16.26
C GLU A 711 -17.59 8.59 15.18
N THR A 712 -17.07 8.09 14.08
CA THR A 712 -16.87 8.83 12.84
C THR A 712 -17.71 8.20 11.72
N THR A 713 -17.73 8.79 10.55
CA THR A 713 -18.55 8.28 9.43
C THR A 713 -18.17 6.85 9.05
N ASP A 714 -16.90 6.50 9.09
CA ASP A 714 -16.40 5.27 8.48
C ASP A 714 -15.61 4.36 9.45
N THR A 715 -15.43 4.78 10.70
CA THR A 715 -14.78 3.95 11.76
C THR A 715 -15.20 4.43 13.15
N ASN A 716 -14.98 3.60 14.15
CA ASN A 716 -15.17 3.93 15.56
C ASN A 716 -13.84 3.87 16.31
N ILE A 717 -13.63 4.79 17.23
CA ILE A 717 -12.48 4.79 18.13
C ILE A 717 -12.95 4.36 19.51
N VAL A 718 -12.42 3.24 20.00
CA VAL A 718 -12.73 2.71 21.32
C VAL A 718 -11.69 3.21 22.32
N VAL A 719 -12.07 4.17 23.13
CA VAL A 719 -11.24 4.71 24.21
C VAL A 719 -11.42 3.82 25.44
N GLN A 720 -10.43 2.97 25.71
CA GLN A 720 -10.48 1.98 26.79
C GLN A 720 -10.46 2.65 28.18
N PRO A 721 -10.89 1.97 29.26
CA PRO A 721 -10.60 2.43 30.62
C PRO A 721 -9.11 2.75 30.79
N LYS A 722 -8.79 3.83 31.50
CA LYS A 722 -7.42 4.36 31.67
C LYS A 722 -6.74 4.80 30.38
N GLN A 723 -7.52 5.23 29.39
CA GLN A 723 -7.00 5.91 28.20
C GLN A 723 -7.65 7.29 28.07
N GLU A 724 -6.95 8.18 27.40
CA GLU A 724 -7.45 9.51 27.05
C GLU A 724 -7.22 9.76 25.57
N LEU A 725 -8.25 10.18 24.86
CA LEU A 725 -8.17 10.65 23.48
C LEU A 725 -7.99 12.17 23.48
N ARG A 726 -7.00 12.65 22.73
CA ARG A 726 -6.75 14.08 22.49
C ARG A 726 -6.82 14.37 21.01
N VAL A 727 -7.20 15.59 20.65
CA VAL A 727 -7.26 16.05 19.26
C VAL A 727 -6.19 17.07 19.01
N ASP A 728 -5.31 16.82 18.02
CA ASP A 728 -4.24 17.74 17.64
C ASP A 728 -4.69 18.84 16.64
N ALA A 729 -3.77 19.70 16.21
CA ALA A 729 -4.06 20.83 15.32
C ALA A 729 -4.48 20.40 13.89
N LEU A 730 -4.10 19.22 13.43
CA LEU A 730 -4.45 18.67 12.13
C LEU A 730 -5.75 17.85 12.17
N GLY A 731 -6.28 17.60 13.38
CA GLY A 731 -7.45 16.75 13.59
C GLY A 731 -7.10 15.27 13.70
N ASN A 732 -5.85 14.93 14.02
CA ASN A 732 -5.51 13.57 14.42
C ASN A 732 -6.10 13.29 15.80
N PHE A 733 -6.54 12.05 16.03
CA PHE A 733 -6.88 11.57 17.37
C PHE A 733 -5.67 10.84 17.97
N GLU A 734 -5.23 11.27 19.13
CA GLU A 734 -4.14 10.65 19.85
C GLU A 734 -4.70 9.91 21.07
N LEU A 735 -4.51 8.59 21.17
CA LEU A 735 -4.79 7.81 22.37
C LEU A 735 -3.55 7.76 23.25
N HIS A 736 -3.67 8.25 24.47
CA HIS A 736 -2.64 8.22 25.50
C HIS A 736 -3.02 7.23 26.59
N PHE A 737 -2.05 6.46 27.07
CA PHE A 737 -2.22 5.51 28.16
C PHE A 737 -1.97 6.21 29.48
N MET A 738 -2.97 6.19 30.39
CA MET A 738 -2.83 6.76 31.74
C MET A 738 -2.26 5.70 32.69
N SER A 739 -1.30 6.07 33.49
CA SER A 739 -0.67 5.23 34.51
C SER A 739 -1.64 4.69 35.57
#